data_f7f1a6d9d8e60319434e956af403c134
#
_entry.id   f7f1a6d9d8e60319434e956af403c134
#
_cell.length_a   1.000
_cell.length_b   1.000
_cell.length_c   1.000
_cell.angle_alpha   90.00
_cell.angle_beta   90.00
_cell.angle_gamma   90.00
#
_symmetry.space_group_name_H-M   'P 1'
#
loop_
_entity.id
_entity.type
_entity.pdbx_description
1 polymer ?
#
loop_
_entity_poly.entity_id
_entity_poly.type
_entity_poly.pdbx_seq_one_letter_code
_entity_poly.pdbx_strand_id
1 'polypeptide(L)'
;MKVIHFFLISFFLLSCSTPQQEQPSYLKLWYESPADATVADSPNGWQDDAEWLKGLPLGNGSLGAVVFGDVAMERIQLNEETMWSGSPQECDNPDAPQYLDKIRRLLLEGKYKEATELTNRTQVCTGKGSGGGNGSTVPFGCFQTMGDLWIDFANKEAYSDYRRELNLEDATATVTYTQGDVHFKREIFISHPDQVMVIRLSADKQQQMSFTCRMTRPECFSTHTEDGQLIMSGALSDGKGGDGLQYMARLKAVTKGGEVICTDSTLTVSGADEAMLLLAASTDYQLAYPHYKGRDYLSLTRESIAKAEKKSFESLYQAHQKEYAAYFDRASFQLTESPDTLATDVLVAEAKAGKINPHLYELMFQYGRYLLISSSRPGTMPANLQGIWANKLQTPWNGDYHTDVNIEMNYWPAEVTNLSEMHLPMFDLIASLVAPGTKTAQTQYQKKGWVVHPITNVWGYTSPGESASWGMHTGAPAWICQHIGEHYRFTGDKDFLRKMYPVLKGAVEFYMDWLVTDPKTGKLVSGPAVSPENTFVAPDGSQCQISMGPTHDQQTIWQLFDDFEMAFETLQIEDAFTQAVADAKGKLLETRIGSDGRIMEWAQEFPEAEPGHRHISHLFAVHPGSQINLLQTPELAEAASKSMDYRISHGGGHTGWGSAWLISQYARLHRAEKAKESLDKVLEKSLNPNLFTQCPPFQIDANFGTTAGIAEMLLQSHVYEQDAYTIQLLPSLPAGWKNGKFSGLKARGGFEVSVEWKDGVMVYAEIKSLLGNPFRVWYQGQYIETGNLEKGKTWKWNS
;
A
#
# COMPACT_ATOMS: atom_id res chain seq x y z
N MET A 1 -44.05 -67.71 38.06
CA MET A 1 -43.54 -66.39 37.91
C MET A 1 -42.26 -66.47 37.02
N LYS A 2 -42.36 -66.09 35.76
CA LYS A 2 -41.23 -66.13 34.83
C LYS A 2 -40.71 -64.66 34.66
N VAL A 3 -39.45 -64.46 34.98
CA VAL A 3 -38.77 -63.16 34.82
C VAL A 3 -38.20 -63.19 33.43
N ILE A 4 -38.61 -62.18 32.57
CA ILE A 4 -38.10 -61.95 31.23
C ILE A 4 -37.02 -60.88 31.36
N HIS A 5 -35.75 -61.20 30.92
CA HIS A 5 -34.68 -60.27 30.82
C HIS A 5 -34.73 -59.65 29.45
N PHE A 6 -34.88 -58.32 29.38
CA PHE A 6 -34.68 -57.54 28.15
C PHE A 6 -33.20 -57.16 28.00
N PHE A 7 -32.54 -57.61 26.93
CA PHE A 7 -31.24 -57.17 26.52
C PHE A 7 -31.45 -55.94 25.62
N LEU A 8 -30.97 -54.79 26.07
CA LEU A 8 -30.83 -53.56 25.18
C LEU A 8 -29.52 -53.69 24.42
N ILE A 9 -29.62 -53.87 23.10
CA ILE A 9 -28.50 -53.75 22.18
C ILE A 9 -28.39 -52.30 21.78
N SER A 10 -27.35 -51.57 22.27
CA SER A 10 -27.00 -50.22 21.80
C SER A 10 -26.26 -50.32 20.51
N PHE A 11 -26.88 -49.89 19.42
CA PHE A 11 -26.22 -49.68 18.16
C PHE A 11 -25.42 -48.37 18.24
N PHE A 12 -24.08 -48.47 18.28
CA PHE A 12 -23.19 -47.36 18.01
C PHE A 12 -23.14 -47.15 16.48
N LEU A 13 -23.86 -46.11 16.01
CA LEU A 13 -23.68 -45.59 14.67
C LEU A 13 -22.32 -44.84 14.65
N LEU A 14 -21.29 -45.49 14.15
CA LEU A 14 -20.06 -44.83 13.69
C LEU A 14 -20.44 -43.97 12.48
N SER A 15 -20.63 -42.68 12.70
CA SER A 15 -20.68 -41.69 11.64
C SER A 15 -19.26 -41.60 11.03
N CYS A 16 -19.03 -42.28 9.92
CA CYS A 16 -17.94 -41.97 9.04
C CYS A 16 -18.24 -40.60 8.39
N SER A 17 -17.66 -39.55 8.94
CA SER A 17 -17.51 -38.31 8.18
C SER A 17 -16.58 -38.59 7.00
N THR A 18 -17.11 -38.69 5.79
CA THR A 18 -16.32 -38.56 4.58
C THR A 18 -15.51 -37.23 4.68
N PRO A 19 -14.20 -37.25 4.40
CA PRO A 19 -13.46 -35.99 4.27
C PRO A 19 -14.20 -35.16 3.26
N GLN A 20 -14.64 -33.95 3.67
CA GLN A 20 -15.08 -32.93 2.72
C GLN A 20 -13.88 -32.73 1.77
N GLN A 21 -14.03 -33.09 0.50
CA GLN A 21 -13.08 -32.70 -0.52
C GLN A 21 -13.07 -31.16 -0.52
N GLU A 22 -12.01 -30.56 0.02
CA GLU A 22 -11.77 -29.12 -0.10
C GLU A 22 -11.87 -28.77 -1.58
N GLN A 23 -12.80 -27.88 -1.93
CA GLN A 23 -12.82 -27.35 -3.28
C GLN A 23 -11.52 -26.61 -3.49
N PRO A 24 -10.79 -26.88 -4.59
CA PRO A 24 -9.53 -26.21 -4.82
C PRO A 24 -9.74 -24.70 -4.88
N SER A 25 -8.94 -23.94 -4.11
CA SER A 25 -8.91 -22.50 -4.18
C SER A 25 -8.75 -22.03 -5.64
N TYR A 26 -9.57 -21.07 -6.04
CA TYR A 26 -9.44 -20.42 -7.34
C TYR A 26 -8.70 -19.07 -7.23
N LEU A 27 -8.54 -18.53 -6.02
CA LEU A 27 -7.79 -17.31 -5.75
C LEU A 27 -6.30 -17.61 -5.61
N LYS A 28 -5.66 -17.89 -6.73
CA LYS A 28 -4.23 -18.20 -6.78
C LYS A 28 -3.55 -17.70 -8.03
N LEU A 29 -2.29 -17.33 -7.88
CA LEU A 29 -1.36 -17.19 -9.00
C LEU A 29 -0.69 -18.54 -9.23
N TRP A 30 -0.63 -19.02 -10.48
CA TRP A 30 0.02 -20.29 -10.76
C TRP A 30 0.68 -20.31 -12.14
N TYR A 31 1.71 -21.15 -12.30
CA TYR A 31 2.57 -21.21 -13.49
C TYR A 31 3.04 -22.63 -13.75
N GLU A 32 3.30 -22.95 -15.03
CA GLU A 32 3.82 -24.23 -15.49
C GLU A 32 5.35 -24.24 -15.69
N SER A 33 6.01 -23.13 -15.36
CA SER A 33 7.48 -22.98 -15.45
C SER A 33 8.02 -22.17 -14.26
N PRO A 34 9.26 -22.43 -13.81
CA PRO A 34 9.94 -21.63 -12.81
C PRO A 34 10.28 -20.22 -13.34
N ALA A 35 10.61 -19.29 -12.42
CA ALA A 35 11.50 -18.20 -12.73
C ALA A 35 12.94 -18.72 -12.75
N ASP A 36 13.78 -18.24 -13.67
CA ASP A 36 15.16 -18.69 -13.81
C ASP A 36 16.05 -18.06 -12.73
N ALA A 37 16.41 -18.87 -11.73
CA ALA A 37 17.28 -18.45 -10.64
C ALA A 37 18.72 -18.15 -11.07
N THR A 38 19.15 -18.60 -12.26
CA THR A 38 20.52 -18.41 -12.75
C THR A 38 20.74 -17.04 -13.40
N VAL A 39 19.67 -16.35 -13.76
CA VAL A 39 19.74 -15.00 -14.32
C VAL A 39 20.08 -14.01 -13.21
N ALA A 40 21.21 -13.34 -13.35
CA ALA A 40 21.62 -12.31 -12.40
C ALA A 40 20.75 -11.06 -12.51
N ASP A 41 20.49 -10.43 -11.37
CA ASP A 41 19.79 -9.15 -11.32
C ASP A 41 20.61 -8.05 -12.02
N SER A 42 19.92 -7.12 -12.66
CA SER A 42 20.55 -5.94 -13.25
C SER A 42 21.23 -5.08 -12.16
N PRO A 43 22.47 -4.63 -12.37
CA PRO A 43 23.11 -3.68 -11.47
C PRO A 43 22.46 -2.28 -11.53
N ASN A 44 21.68 -1.98 -12.59
CA ASN A 44 20.96 -0.73 -12.72
C ASN A 44 19.65 -0.77 -11.94
N GLY A 45 19.57 0.00 -10.85
CA GLY A 45 18.39 0.06 -9.98
C GLY A 45 17.10 0.51 -10.68
N TRP A 46 17.19 1.24 -11.78
CA TRP A 46 16.05 1.74 -12.56
C TRP A 46 15.60 0.79 -13.68
N GLN A 47 16.18 -0.38 -13.75
CA GLN A 47 15.80 -1.43 -14.71
C GLN A 47 15.13 -2.59 -13.97
N ASP A 48 13.96 -2.97 -14.43
CA ASP A 48 13.26 -4.16 -13.93
C ASP A 48 13.99 -5.46 -14.30
N ASP A 49 14.00 -6.42 -13.39
CA ASP A 49 14.52 -7.76 -13.60
C ASP A 49 13.37 -8.71 -13.93
N ALA A 50 13.31 -9.12 -15.20
CA ALA A 50 12.20 -9.91 -15.73
C ALA A 50 11.98 -11.24 -15.00
N GLU A 51 13.05 -11.92 -14.55
CA GLU A 51 12.93 -13.18 -13.81
C GLU A 51 12.44 -12.94 -12.36
N TRP A 52 12.89 -11.89 -11.70
CA TRP A 52 12.38 -11.51 -10.37
C TRP A 52 10.87 -11.20 -10.42
N LEU A 53 10.40 -10.53 -11.47
CA LEU A 53 9.00 -10.21 -11.71
C LEU A 53 8.11 -11.41 -12.12
N LYS A 54 8.70 -12.61 -12.24
CA LYS A 54 7.98 -13.88 -12.32
C LYS A 54 7.84 -14.56 -10.96
N GLY A 55 8.65 -14.17 -9.95
CA GLY A 55 8.68 -14.79 -8.63
C GLY A 55 7.39 -14.60 -7.85
N LEU A 56 7.15 -15.47 -6.87
CA LEU A 56 5.96 -15.43 -5.99
C LEU A 56 6.26 -14.62 -4.73
N PRO A 57 5.62 -13.46 -4.51
CA PRO A 57 5.89 -12.64 -3.33
C PRO A 57 5.19 -13.20 -2.09
N LEU A 58 5.91 -13.30 -0.98
CA LEU A 58 5.42 -13.64 0.35
C LEU A 58 5.75 -12.53 1.34
N GLY A 59 4.97 -12.39 2.43
CA GLY A 59 5.27 -11.41 3.48
C GLY A 59 4.39 -11.54 4.71
N ASN A 60 4.84 -10.94 5.82
CA ASN A 60 4.11 -10.85 7.08
C ASN A 60 4.14 -9.45 7.73
N GLY A 61 4.50 -8.43 6.94
CA GLY A 61 4.71 -7.06 7.39
C GLY A 61 6.17 -6.77 7.78
N SER A 62 6.86 -7.69 8.45
CA SER A 62 8.28 -7.52 8.85
C SER A 62 9.23 -8.16 7.86
N LEU A 63 8.95 -9.40 7.44
CA LEU A 63 9.73 -10.15 6.46
C LEU A 63 9.01 -10.21 5.13
N GLY A 64 9.75 -10.06 4.05
CA GLY A 64 9.31 -10.28 2.69
C GLY A 64 10.20 -11.30 1.97
N ALA A 65 9.64 -11.98 0.98
CA ALA A 65 10.40 -12.87 0.12
C ALA A 65 9.79 -12.93 -1.28
N VAL A 66 10.61 -13.26 -2.28
CA VAL A 66 10.18 -13.57 -3.63
C VAL A 66 10.75 -14.95 -4.00
N VAL A 67 9.85 -15.94 -4.21
CA VAL A 67 10.19 -17.35 -4.47
C VAL A 67 10.23 -17.59 -5.97
N PHE A 68 11.37 -18.06 -6.50
CA PHE A 68 11.56 -18.33 -7.93
C PHE A 68 10.96 -19.67 -8.36
N GLY A 69 11.04 -20.68 -7.51
CA GLY A 69 10.53 -22.03 -7.80
C GLY A 69 11.43 -22.86 -8.70
N ASP A 70 12.71 -22.49 -8.88
CA ASP A 70 13.64 -23.25 -9.71
C ASP A 70 13.91 -24.64 -9.10
N VAL A 71 13.91 -25.66 -9.95
CA VAL A 71 13.99 -27.06 -9.50
C VAL A 71 15.41 -27.45 -9.07
N ALA A 72 16.39 -27.04 -9.84
CA ALA A 72 17.78 -27.42 -9.58
C ALA A 72 18.44 -26.55 -8.50
N MET A 73 18.11 -25.23 -8.48
CA MET A 73 18.68 -24.29 -7.55
C MET A 73 17.61 -23.24 -7.18
N GLU A 74 16.89 -23.48 -6.10
CA GLU A 74 15.91 -22.48 -5.61
C GLU A 74 16.61 -21.20 -5.20
N ARG A 75 16.06 -20.07 -5.63
CA ARG A 75 16.40 -18.73 -5.15
C ARG A 75 15.19 -18.13 -4.42
N ILE A 76 15.37 -17.76 -3.19
CA ILE A 76 14.40 -16.99 -2.43
C ILE A 76 15.05 -15.65 -2.11
N GLN A 77 14.64 -14.59 -2.82
CA GLN A 77 15.10 -13.25 -2.55
C GLN A 77 14.43 -12.75 -1.27
N LEU A 78 15.19 -12.14 -0.36
CA LEU A 78 14.80 -11.80 1.00
C LEU A 78 14.69 -10.30 1.20
N ASN A 79 13.71 -9.88 1.98
CA ASN A 79 13.55 -8.51 2.48
C ASN A 79 13.22 -8.52 3.98
N GLU A 80 13.57 -7.44 4.64
CA GLU A 80 13.10 -7.05 5.98
C GLU A 80 12.74 -5.57 5.92
N GLU A 81 11.65 -5.18 6.54
CA GLU A 81 10.98 -3.87 6.39
C GLU A 81 11.89 -2.66 6.68
N THR A 82 12.90 -2.86 7.51
CA THR A 82 13.81 -1.80 7.97
C THR A 82 15.22 -1.90 7.38
N MET A 83 15.41 -2.69 6.33
CA MET A 83 16.67 -2.77 5.57
C MET A 83 16.91 -1.50 4.76
N TRP A 84 17.30 -0.42 5.44
CA TRP A 84 17.57 0.89 4.85
C TRP A 84 19.01 1.30 5.07
N SER A 85 19.69 1.72 3.98
CA SER A 85 20.93 2.48 4.08
C SER A 85 20.65 3.91 4.58
N GLY A 86 21.70 4.68 4.79
CA GLY A 86 21.56 6.06 5.23
C GLY A 86 21.56 6.25 6.74
N SER A 87 21.22 7.44 7.15
CA SER A 87 21.21 7.89 8.55
C SER A 87 20.45 9.20 8.68
N PRO A 88 20.04 9.62 9.89
CA PRO A 88 19.45 10.94 10.10
C PRO A 88 20.32 12.07 9.54
N GLN A 89 19.69 13.03 8.88
CA GLN A 89 20.37 14.16 8.26
C GLN A 89 19.64 15.48 8.51
N GLU A 90 20.38 16.57 8.47
CA GLU A 90 19.88 17.94 8.58
C GLU A 90 19.97 18.56 7.18
N CYS A 91 18.82 18.76 6.54
CA CYS A 91 18.73 19.30 5.19
C CYS A 91 17.88 20.56 5.08
N ASP A 92 17.35 21.06 6.18
CA ASP A 92 16.61 22.32 6.19
C ASP A 92 17.55 23.49 5.82
N ASN A 93 17.02 24.45 5.09
CA ASN A 93 17.76 25.65 4.70
C ASN A 93 17.43 26.79 5.68
N PRO A 94 18.34 27.16 6.62
CA PRO A 94 18.08 28.21 7.59
C PRO A 94 18.00 29.62 6.98
N ASP A 95 18.44 29.78 5.74
CA ASP A 95 18.36 31.05 5.02
C ASP A 95 17.04 31.21 4.25
N ALA A 96 16.26 30.14 4.10
CA ALA A 96 15.02 30.15 3.30
C ALA A 96 13.99 31.19 3.79
N PRO A 97 13.75 31.38 5.11
CA PRO A 97 12.69 32.27 5.58
C PRO A 97 12.83 33.71 5.10
N GLN A 98 14.08 34.21 4.96
CA GLN A 98 14.31 35.61 4.55
C GLN A 98 13.82 35.94 3.13
N TYR A 99 13.58 34.91 2.30
CA TYR A 99 13.11 35.08 0.92
C TYR A 99 11.62 34.86 0.75
N LEU A 100 10.94 34.26 1.73
CA LEU A 100 9.54 33.83 1.61
C LEU A 100 8.59 34.96 1.24
N ASP A 101 8.65 36.10 1.94
CA ASP A 101 7.80 37.25 1.66
C ASP A 101 8.08 37.88 0.29
N LYS A 102 9.33 37.85 -0.15
CA LYS A 102 9.69 38.33 -1.50
C LYS A 102 9.10 37.42 -2.59
N ILE A 103 9.16 36.10 -2.40
CA ILE A 103 8.59 35.11 -3.34
C ILE A 103 7.07 35.32 -3.41
N ARG A 104 6.39 35.39 -2.27
CA ARG A 104 4.94 35.64 -2.20
C ARG A 104 4.54 36.91 -2.92
N ARG A 105 5.25 38.01 -2.69
CA ARG A 105 5.01 39.28 -3.38
C ARG A 105 5.17 39.15 -4.89
N LEU A 106 6.25 38.50 -5.38
CA LEU A 106 6.47 38.28 -6.82
C LEU A 106 5.31 37.50 -7.44
N LEU A 107 4.84 36.44 -6.78
CA LEU A 107 3.73 35.62 -7.26
C LEU A 107 2.42 36.41 -7.32
N LEU A 108 2.11 37.19 -6.28
CA LEU A 108 0.91 38.05 -6.24
C LEU A 108 0.95 39.19 -7.27
N GLU A 109 2.15 39.66 -7.63
CA GLU A 109 2.39 40.62 -8.73
C GLU A 109 2.34 39.98 -10.13
N GLY A 110 2.26 38.62 -10.24
CA GLY A 110 2.27 37.92 -11.52
C GLY A 110 3.67 37.72 -12.15
N LYS A 111 4.73 37.90 -11.37
CA LYS A 111 6.13 37.70 -11.79
C LYS A 111 6.57 36.25 -11.58
N TYR A 112 5.87 35.30 -12.22
CA TYR A 112 6.00 33.87 -11.98
C TYR A 112 7.38 33.31 -12.24
N LYS A 113 8.05 33.76 -13.35
CA LYS A 113 9.41 33.36 -13.71
C LYS A 113 10.41 33.73 -12.61
N GLU A 114 10.42 34.99 -12.19
CA GLU A 114 11.34 35.49 -11.16
C GLU A 114 11.08 34.76 -9.80
N ALA A 115 9.81 34.52 -9.48
CA ALA A 115 9.43 33.77 -8.27
C ALA A 115 9.90 32.33 -8.33
N THR A 116 9.68 31.62 -9.46
CA THR A 116 10.11 30.23 -9.64
C THR A 116 11.64 30.11 -9.55
N GLU A 117 12.39 30.99 -10.20
CA GLU A 117 13.85 31.02 -10.13
C GLU A 117 14.36 31.29 -8.71
N LEU A 118 13.71 32.21 -7.98
CA LEU A 118 14.08 32.53 -6.59
C LEU A 118 13.76 31.35 -5.66
N THR A 119 12.60 30.72 -5.84
CA THR A 119 12.17 29.56 -5.04
C THR A 119 13.15 28.39 -5.24
N ASN A 120 13.53 28.09 -6.49
CA ASN A 120 14.52 27.03 -6.78
C ASN A 120 15.91 27.30 -6.17
N ARG A 121 16.26 28.55 -5.90
CA ARG A 121 17.55 28.89 -5.27
C ARG A 121 17.49 28.89 -3.74
N THR A 122 16.31 29.09 -3.14
CA THR A 122 16.23 29.43 -1.72
C THR A 122 15.29 28.52 -0.91
N GLN A 123 14.34 27.81 -1.54
CA GLN A 123 13.32 27.01 -0.86
C GLN A 123 13.50 25.50 -1.10
N VAL A 124 14.69 25.06 -1.42
CA VAL A 124 15.08 23.66 -1.58
C VAL A 124 15.90 23.20 -0.39
N CYS A 125 16.08 21.88 -0.24
CA CYS A 125 16.95 21.31 0.79
C CYS A 125 18.40 21.76 0.63
N THR A 126 19.16 21.70 1.72
CA THR A 126 20.63 21.83 1.69
C THR A 126 21.28 20.46 1.48
N GLY A 127 22.51 20.46 0.99
CA GLY A 127 23.27 19.23 0.76
C GLY A 127 22.77 18.42 -0.44
N LYS A 128 22.76 17.10 -0.31
CA LYS A 128 22.40 16.16 -1.39
C LYS A 128 20.93 15.70 -1.36
N GLY A 129 20.17 16.06 -0.33
CA GLY A 129 18.77 15.65 -0.17
C GLY A 129 18.59 14.16 -0.33
N SER A 130 17.67 13.75 -1.21
CA SER A 130 17.39 12.36 -1.55
C SER A 130 18.39 11.72 -2.54
N GLY A 131 19.38 12.48 -3.00
CA GLY A 131 20.27 12.06 -4.09
C GLY A 131 19.58 12.02 -5.45
N GLY A 132 18.46 12.74 -5.62
CA GLY A 132 17.64 12.71 -6.84
C GLY A 132 17.06 11.32 -7.11
N GLY A 133 16.58 10.61 -6.10
CA GLY A 133 16.08 9.24 -6.18
C GLY A 133 17.19 8.17 -6.26
N ASN A 134 18.45 8.51 -5.98
CA ASN A 134 19.60 7.61 -5.95
C ASN A 134 20.35 7.73 -4.60
N GLY A 135 19.63 7.50 -3.51
CA GLY A 135 20.06 7.78 -2.15
C GLY A 135 20.91 6.71 -1.48
N SER A 136 21.21 5.57 -2.12
CA SER A 136 21.96 4.47 -1.49
C SER A 136 23.33 4.86 -0.93
N THR A 137 23.94 5.91 -1.47
CA THR A 137 25.28 6.41 -1.09
C THR A 137 25.25 7.77 -0.39
N VAL A 138 24.06 8.29 -0.04
CA VAL A 138 23.90 9.55 0.70
C VAL A 138 23.09 9.31 1.98
N PRO A 139 23.08 10.23 2.94
CA PRO A 139 22.41 10.02 4.23
C PRO A 139 20.90 9.77 4.14
N PHE A 140 20.23 10.24 3.07
CA PHE A 140 18.82 9.93 2.86
C PHE A 140 18.56 8.42 2.85
N GLY A 141 19.49 7.67 2.25
CA GLY A 141 19.39 6.22 2.17
C GLY A 141 18.43 5.71 1.11
N CYS A 142 18.27 4.41 1.15
CA CYS A 142 17.46 3.64 0.20
C CYS A 142 16.99 2.35 0.86
N PHE A 143 15.75 1.95 0.62
CA PHE A 143 15.28 0.61 0.95
C PHE A 143 16.02 -0.43 0.09
N GLN A 144 16.56 -1.49 0.70
CA GLN A 144 17.47 -2.42 0.04
C GLN A 144 17.05 -3.87 0.22
N THR A 145 17.48 -4.71 -0.74
CA THR A 145 17.43 -6.17 -0.57
C THR A 145 18.20 -6.59 0.70
N MET A 146 17.70 -7.58 1.43
CA MET A 146 18.46 -8.30 2.44
C MET A 146 19.45 -9.29 1.82
N GLY A 147 19.21 -9.71 0.59
CA GLY A 147 19.99 -10.70 -0.15
C GLY A 147 19.16 -11.89 -0.58
N ASP A 148 19.83 -13.02 -0.81
CA ASP A 148 19.21 -14.24 -1.32
C ASP A 148 19.50 -15.44 -0.43
N LEU A 149 18.51 -16.27 -0.18
CA LEU A 149 18.66 -17.65 0.25
C LEU A 149 18.70 -18.56 -1.00
N TRP A 150 19.79 -19.27 -1.17
CA TRP A 150 19.97 -20.26 -2.22
C TRP A 150 19.85 -21.66 -1.64
N ILE A 151 19.10 -22.55 -2.32
CA ILE A 151 19.01 -23.98 -1.97
C ILE A 151 19.43 -24.78 -3.20
N ASP A 152 20.64 -25.30 -3.17
CA ASP A 152 21.23 -26.06 -4.26
C ASP A 152 20.94 -27.56 -4.04
N PHE A 153 20.01 -28.13 -4.82
CA PHE A 153 19.59 -29.53 -4.70
C PHE A 153 20.61 -30.47 -5.36
N ALA A 154 20.89 -31.60 -4.69
CA ALA A 154 21.85 -32.59 -5.20
C ALA A 154 21.33 -33.29 -6.45
N ASN A 155 20.02 -33.52 -6.57
CA ASN A 155 19.41 -34.10 -7.77
C ASN A 155 19.27 -33.02 -8.86
N LYS A 156 19.93 -33.27 -10.02
CA LYS A 156 19.92 -32.39 -11.19
C LYS A 156 19.27 -33.06 -12.42
N GLU A 157 18.55 -34.16 -12.22
CA GLU A 157 17.84 -34.81 -13.31
C GLU A 157 16.75 -33.91 -13.91
N ALA A 158 16.36 -34.24 -15.15
CA ALA A 158 15.24 -33.56 -15.79
C ALA A 158 13.95 -33.79 -14.99
N TYR A 159 13.07 -32.80 -15.01
CA TYR A 159 11.79 -32.86 -14.29
C TYR A 159 10.59 -32.79 -15.25
N SER A 160 9.45 -33.28 -14.77
CA SER A 160 8.13 -33.18 -15.41
C SER A 160 7.07 -32.75 -14.40
N ASP A 161 5.84 -32.57 -14.85
CA ASP A 161 4.66 -32.24 -14.02
C ASP A 161 4.90 -31.05 -13.11
N TYR A 162 5.62 -30.05 -13.61
CA TYR A 162 5.99 -28.88 -12.84
C TYR A 162 4.79 -27.96 -12.63
N ARG A 163 4.65 -27.48 -11.40
CA ARG A 163 3.70 -26.44 -11.03
C ARG A 163 4.25 -25.62 -9.86
N ARG A 164 4.14 -24.30 -9.96
CA ARG A 164 4.29 -23.41 -8.81
C ARG A 164 3.07 -22.54 -8.67
N GLU A 165 2.67 -22.28 -7.44
CA GLU A 165 1.49 -21.47 -7.15
C GLU A 165 1.67 -20.67 -5.86
N LEU A 166 1.02 -19.50 -5.80
CA LEU A 166 0.76 -18.71 -4.60
C LEU A 166 -0.73 -18.74 -4.34
N ASN A 167 -1.14 -19.38 -3.27
CA ASN A 167 -2.53 -19.40 -2.82
C ASN A 167 -2.80 -18.14 -1.99
N LEU A 168 -3.72 -17.28 -2.44
CA LEU A 168 -4.07 -16.04 -1.75
C LEU A 168 -4.93 -16.28 -0.50
N GLU A 169 -5.63 -17.42 -0.38
CA GLU A 169 -6.49 -17.72 0.76
C GLU A 169 -5.71 -18.14 2.01
N ASP A 170 -4.48 -18.65 1.84
CA ASP A 170 -3.63 -19.08 2.95
C ASP A 170 -2.21 -18.49 2.93
N ALA A 171 -1.94 -17.58 1.99
CA ALA A 171 -0.65 -16.91 1.83
C ALA A 171 0.55 -17.87 1.75
N THR A 172 0.40 -19.00 1.03
CA THR A 172 1.40 -20.04 0.90
C THR A 172 1.85 -20.21 -0.55
N ALA A 173 3.16 -20.20 -0.78
CA ALA A 173 3.75 -20.61 -2.06
C ALA A 173 4.02 -22.11 -2.05
N THR A 174 3.62 -22.80 -3.13
CA THR A 174 3.86 -24.23 -3.32
C THR A 174 4.55 -24.46 -4.64
N VAL A 175 5.56 -25.35 -4.65
CA VAL A 175 6.24 -25.84 -5.86
C VAL A 175 6.18 -27.35 -5.88
N THR A 176 5.67 -27.95 -6.97
CA THR A 176 5.60 -29.40 -7.16
C THR A 176 6.21 -29.80 -8.48
N TYR A 177 6.87 -30.92 -8.53
CA TYR A 177 7.46 -31.48 -9.73
C TYR A 177 7.81 -32.96 -9.52
N THR A 178 8.09 -33.68 -10.64
CA THR A 178 8.51 -35.06 -10.65
C THR A 178 9.93 -35.14 -11.22
N GLN A 179 10.84 -35.86 -10.56
CA GLN A 179 12.14 -36.26 -11.11
C GLN A 179 12.29 -37.80 -11.06
N GLY A 180 12.47 -38.43 -12.21
CA GLY A 180 12.41 -39.90 -12.32
C GLY A 180 11.03 -40.42 -11.92
N ASP A 181 10.96 -41.16 -10.80
CA ASP A 181 9.72 -41.70 -10.22
C ASP A 181 9.43 -41.15 -8.80
N VAL A 182 10.01 -39.97 -8.48
CA VAL A 182 9.85 -39.29 -7.17
C VAL A 182 9.09 -37.97 -7.36
N HIS A 183 8.03 -37.79 -6.57
CA HIS A 183 7.28 -36.54 -6.51
C HIS A 183 7.80 -35.66 -5.39
N PHE A 184 8.22 -34.46 -5.73
CA PHE A 184 8.72 -33.45 -4.79
C PHE A 184 7.69 -32.35 -4.54
N LYS A 185 7.67 -31.87 -3.29
CA LYS A 185 6.84 -30.72 -2.88
C LYS A 185 7.65 -29.78 -2.00
N ARG A 186 7.58 -28.48 -2.29
CA ARG A 186 8.05 -27.38 -1.43
C ARG A 186 6.85 -26.54 -1.01
N GLU A 187 6.76 -26.21 0.27
CA GLU A 187 5.71 -25.36 0.86
C GLU A 187 6.39 -24.23 1.63
N ILE A 188 6.07 -22.99 1.28
CA ILE A 188 6.78 -21.81 1.80
C ILE A 188 5.77 -20.78 2.24
N PHE A 189 5.87 -20.31 3.49
CA PHE A 189 5.08 -19.20 4.02
C PHE A 189 5.88 -18.40 5.04
N ILE A 190 5.42 -17.16 5.35
CA ILE A 190 6.03 -16.32 6.37
C ILE A 190 5.01 -16.11 7.50
N SER A 191 5.25 -16.78 8.64
CA SER A 191 4.35 -16.75 9.80
C SER A 191 4.47 -15.42 10.54
N HIS A 192 3.35 -14.68 10.65
CA HIS A 192 3.30 -13.49 11.49
C HIS A 192 3.32 -13.85 12.99
N PRO A 193 2.56 -14.87 13.49
CA PRO A 193 2.61 -15.26 14.91
C PRO A 193 3.98 -15.74 15.38
N ASP A 194 4.74 -16.39 14.52
CA ASP A 194 6.03 -17.00 14.86
C ASP A 194 7.24 -16.14 14.45
N GLN A 195 7.03 -15.10 13.61
CA GLN A 195 8.07 -14.21 13.09
C GLN A 195 9.21 -14.98 12.40
N VAL A 196 8.86 -15.98 11.59
CA VAL A 196 9.79 -16.80 10.79
C VAL A 196 9.22 -17.09 9.43
N MET A 197 10.11 -17.19 8.42
CA MET A 197 9.80 -17.89 7.18
C MET A 197 9.98 -19.39 7.41
N VAL A 198 9.02 -20.17 6.96
CA VAL A 198 9.00 -21.64 7.05
C VAL A 198 9.05 -22.19 5.64
N ILE A 199 10.02 -23.08 5.37
CA ILE A 199 10.17 -23.78 4.09
C ILE A 199 10.17 -25.28 4.38
N ARG A 200 9.13 -25.96 3.94
CA ARG A 200 9.07 -27.44 4.01
C ARG A 200 9.50 -28.03 2.67
N LEU A 201 10.42 -28.96 2.72
CA LEU A 201 10.93 -29.74 1.58
C LEU A 201 10.60 -31.20 1.84
N SER A 202 9.81 -31.83 0.96
CA SER A 202 9.35 -33.20 1.10
C SER A 202 9.30 -33.95 -0.23
N ALA A 203 9.31 -35.29 -0.17
CA ALA A 203 9.11 -36.17 -1.32
C ALA A 203 8.25 -37.37 -0.91
N ASP A 204 7.66 -38.04 -1.88
CA ASP A 204 6.88 -39.27 -1.68
C ASP A 204 7.73 -40.51 -1.40
N LYS A 205 9.07 -40.41 -1.51
CA LYS A 205 10.03 -41.44 -1.15
C LYS A 205 11.02 -40.99 -0.08
N GLN A 206 11.47 -41.91 0.75
CA GLN A 206 12.42 -41.66 1.83
C GLN A 206 13.83 -41.29 1.29
N GLN A 207 14.58 -40.54 2.12
CA GLN A 207 16.00 -40.18 1.88
C GLN A 207 16.24 -39.40 0.58
N GLN A 208 15.22 -38.66 0.10
CA GLN A 208 15.33 -37.88 -1.12
C GLN A 208 15.81 -36.44 -0.89
N MET A 209 15.76 -35.96 0.35
CA MET A 209 16.17 -34.58 0.65
C MET A 209 17.68 -34.50 0.86
N SER A 210 18.39 -34.02 -0.18
CA SER A 210 19.80 -33.69 -0.13
C SER A 210 20.04 -32.37 -0.85
N PHE A 211 20.52 -31.35 -0.11
CA PHE A 211 20.70 -30.00 -0.62
C PHE A 211 21.71 -29.21 0.23
N THR A 212 22.22 -28.11 -0.32
CA THR A 212 23.08 -27.16 0.38
C THR A 212 22.47 -25.74 0.31
N CYS A 213 22.27 -25.14 1.48
CA CYS A 213 21.84 -23.76 1.61
C CYS A 213 23.04 -22.82 1.77
N ARG A 214 22.93 -21.63 1.18
CA ARG A 214 23.81 -20.48 1.41
C ARG A 214 22.99 -19.19 1.40
N MET A 215 23.45 -18.21 2.14
CA MET A 215 22.89 -16.83 2.10
C MET A 215 23.93 -15.89 1.52
N THR A 216 23.51 -15.02 0.62
CA THR A 216 24.38 -14.05 -0.05
C THR A 216 23.71 -12.69 -0.14
N ARG A 217 24.54 -11.65 -0.20
CA ARG A 217 24.11 -10.27 -0.51
C ARG A 217 25.16 -9.64 -1.43
N PRO A 218 24.82 -8.64 -2.27
CA PRO A 218 25.82 -8.03 -3.16
C PRO A 218 26.99 -7.38 -2.44
N GLU A 219 26.79 -6.86 -1.20
CA GLU A 219 27.80 -6.19 -0.40
C GLU A 219 27.47 -6.19 1.11
N CYS A 220 28.42 -5.78 1.95
CA CYS A 220 28.22 -5.50 3.37
C CYS A 220 27.65 -6.69 4.15
N PHE A 221 28.15 -7.90 3.93
CA PHE A 221 27.74 -9.08 4.67
C PHE A 221 28.91 -10.01 4.99
N SER A 222 28.72 -10.81 6.01
CA SER A 222 29.53 -11.99 6.32
C SER A 222 28.63 -13.11 6.79
N THR A 223 29.11 -14.35 6.65
CA THR A 223 28.40 -15.53 7.17
C THR A 223 29.28 -16.26 8.18
N HIS A 224 28.63 -16.88 9.15
CA HIS A 224 29.29 -17.74 10.14
C HIS A 224 28.29 -18.76 10.71
N THR A 225 28.79 -19.76 11.44
CA THR A 225 27.91 -20.72 12.14
C THR A 225 27.86 -20.44 13.64
N GLU A 226 26.65 -20.53 14.22
CA GLU A 226 26.40 -20.45 15.66
C GLU A 226 25.28 -21.44 16.02
N ASP A 227 25.50 -22.31 16.99
CA ASP A 227 24.51 -23.29 17.51
C ASP A 227 23.83 -24.13 16.39
N GLY A 228 24.60 -24.53 15.35
CA GLY A 228 24.10 -25.27 14.22
C GLY A 228 23.11 -24.48 13.33
N GLN A 229 23.22 -23.18 13.32
CA GLN A 229 22.51 -22.25 12.45
C GLN A 229 23.51 -21.55 11.51
N LEU A 230 23.13 -21.32 10.27
CA LEU A 230 23.87 -20.45 9.37
C LEU A 230 23.40 -19.02 9.59
N ILE A 231 24.32 -18.12 9.90
CA ILE A 231 24.05 -16.71 10.21
C ILE A 231 24.62 -15.86 9.08
N MET A 232 23.84 -14.93 8.56
CA MET A 232 24.30 -13.81 7.74
C MET A 232 24.09 -12.51 8.49
N SER A 233 25.14 -11.68 8.57
CA SER A 233 25.05 -10.37 9.27
C SER A 233 25.93 -9.33 8.58
N GLY A 234 25.66 -8.07 8.84
CA GLY A 234 26.42 -6.95 8.31
C GLY A 234 25.96 -5.61 8.84
N ALA A 235 26.58 -4.55 8.34
CA ALA A 235 26.17 -3.17 8.55
C ALA A 235 25.98 -2.47 7.20
N LEU A 236 24.85 -1.77 7.03
CA LEU A 236 24.58 -1.00 5.83
C LEU A 236 25.39 0.30 5.83
N SER A 237 25.50 0.97 4.69
CA SER A 237 26.13 2.29 4.63
C SER A 237 25.29 3.34 5.37
N ASP A 238 25.93 4.24 6.15
CA ASP A 238 25.29 5.42 6.74
C ASP A 238 25.13 6.60 5.75
N GLY A 239 25.64 6.45 4.54
CA GLY A 239 25.68 7.50 3.52
C GLY A 239 26.71 8.61 3.78
N LYS A 240 27.53 8.47 4.82
CA LYS A 240 28.60 9.41 5.24
C LYS A 240 30.00 8.78 5.23
N GLY A 241 30.07 7.51 4.81
CA GLY A 241 31.32 6.73 4.75
C GLY A 241 31.57 5.86 5.97
N GLY A 242 30.58 5.65 6.82
CA GLY A 242 30.59 4.79 8.00
C GLY A 242 29.49 3.73 7.96
N ASP A 243 29.35 3.02 9.09
CA ASP A 243 28.36 1.98 9.31
C ASP A 243 27.00 2.57 9.71
N GLY A 244 25.97 2.19 8.97
CA GLY A 244 24.55 2.49 9.19
C GLY A 244 23.87 1.47 10.09
N LEU A 245 22.68 0.98 9.66
CA LEU A 245 21.95 -0.07 10.38
C LEU A 245 22.69 -1.40 10.35
N GLN A 246 22.64 -2.10 11.45
CA GLN A 246 23.09 -3.48 11.56
C GLN A 246 21.93 -4.43 11.34
N TYR A 247 22.20 -5.57 10.72
CA TYR A 247 21.20 -6.58 10.43
C TYR A 247 21.69 -8.00 10.64
N MET A 248 20.77 -8.93 10.83
CA MET A 248 21.05 -10.35 10.93
C MET A 248 19.91 -11.17 10.33
N ALA A 249 20.30 -12.24 9.61
CA ALA A 249 19.42 -13.34 9.23
C ALA A 249 19.96 -14.65 9.79
N ARG A 250 19.09 -15.50 10.34
CA ARG A 250 19.39 -16.81 10.91
C ARG A 250 18.66 -17.89 10.16
N LEU A 251 19.35 -18.92 9.70
CA LEU A 251 18.77 -20.09 9.02
C LEU A 251 19.05 -21.35 9.84
N LYS A 252 17.98 -22.11 10.15
CA LYS A 252 18.04 -23.40 10.85
C LYS A 252 17.35 -24.48 10.04
N ALA A 253 17.94 -25.68 9.96
CA ALA A 253 17.27 -26.86 9.43
C ALA A 253 16.82 -27.79 10.56
N VAL A 254 15.60 -28.32 10.44
CA VAL A 254 15.02 -29.37 11.27
C VAL A 254 14.63 -30.52 10.33
N THR A 255 15.18 -31.72 10.51
CA THR A 255 15.00 -32.83 9.56
C THR A 255 14.37 -34.07 10.20
N LYS A 256 13.67 -34.85 9.38
CA LYS A 256 13.31 -36.25 9.68
C LYS A 256 14.34 -37.17 9.01
N GLY A 257 15.21 -37.78 9.81
CA GLY A 257 16.34 -38.58 9.28
C GLY A 257 17.42 -37.71 8.63
N GLY A 258 18.39 -38.41 8.02
CA GLY A 258 19.54 -37.76 7.37
C GLY A 258 20.53 -37.10 8.33
N GLU A 259 21.44 -36.32 7.76
CA GLU A 259 22.48 -35.60 8.49
C GLU A 259 22.40 -34.10 8.15
N VAL A 260 22.67 -33.21 9.13
CA VAL A 260 22.77 -31.76 8.94
C VAL A 260 24.18 -31.33 9.33
N ILE A 261 24.90 -30.70 8.40
CA ILE A 261 26.24 -30.14 8.61
C ILE A 261 26.16 -28.62 8.35
N CYS A 262 26.58 -27.83 9.33
CA CYS A 262 26.65 -26.38 9.19
C CYS A 262 28.12 -25.94 9.24
N THR A 263 28.51 -25.12 8.27
CA THR A 263 29.83 -24.47 8.19
C THR A 263 29.63 -22.95 8.23
N ASP A 264 30.73 -22.19 8.25
CA ASP A 264 30.63 -20.72 8.23
C ASP A 264 30.03 -20.12 6.94
N SER A 265 29.80 -20.90 5.92
CA SER A 265 29.26 -20.44 4.63
C SER A 265 28.06 -21.23 4.12
N THR A 266 27.82 -22.43 4.66
CA THR A 266 26.77 -23.33 4.15
C THR A 266 26.10 -24.12 5.26
N LEU A 267 24.84 -24.48 5.01
CA LEU A 267 24.08 -25.49 5.75
C LEU A 267 23.71 -26.60 4.78
N THR A 268 24.23 -27.81 5.00
CA THR A 268 24.00 -28.96 4.13
C THR A 268 23.15 -30.00 4.82
N VAL A 269 22.12 -30.48 4.13
CA VAL A 269 21.27 -31.62 4.52
C VAL A 269 21.56 -32.77 3.58
N SER A 270 21.75 -33.98 4.11
CA SER A 270 22.05 -35.20 3.32
C SER A 270 21.13 -36.35 3.71
N GLY A 271 20.37 -36.89 2.76
CA GLY A 271 19.58 -38.12 2.89
C GLY A 271 18.45 -38.05 3.90
N ALA A 272 17.82 -36.86 4.11
CA ALA A 272 16.64 -36.75 4.95
C ALA A 272 15.36 -37.21 4.22
N ASP A 273 14.36 -37.64 4.98
CA ASP A 273 13.02 -37.95 4.48
C ASP A 273 12.21 -36.66 4.23
N GLU A 274 12.39 -35.70 5.12
CA GLU A 274 11.77 -34.37 5.07
C GLU A 274 12.70 -33.36 5.76
N ALA A 275 12.70 -32.12 5.28
CA ALA A 275 13.40 -31.02 5.91
C ALA A 275 12.49 -29.80 6.06
N MET A 276 12.57 -29.14 7.20
CA MET A 276 11.95 -27.84 7.47
C MET A 276 13.07 -26.83 7.72
N LEU A 277 13.14 -25.79 6.88
CA LEU A 277 14.03 -24.66 7.08
C LEU A 277 13.27 -23.54 7.76
N LEU A 278 13.87 -22.94 8.76
CA LEU A 278 13.34 -21.79 9.52
C LEU A 278 14.29 -20.61 9.33
N LEU A 279 13.78 -19.47 8.85
CA LEU A 279 14.57 -18.25 8.68
C LEU A 279 13.92 -17.11 9.48
N ALA A 280 14.71 -16.43 10.31
CA ALA A 280 14.34 -15.20 11.00
C ALA A 280 15.34 -14.10 10.67
N ALA A 281 14.87 -12.88 10.52
CA ALA A 281 15.72 -11.73 10.24
C ALA A 281 15.20 -10.46 10.93
N SER A 282 16.12 -9.54 11.22
CA SER A 282 15.80 -8.23 11.83
C SER A 282 16.99 -7.29 11.71
N THR A 283 16.73 -5.99 11.92
CA THR A 283 17.76 -4.92 12.03
C THR A 283 17.73 -4.26 13.41
N ASP A 284 18.73 -3.43 13.70
CA ASP A 284 18.77 -2.60 14.93
C ASP A 284 17.90 -1.34 14.84
N TYR A 285 17.12 -1.15 13.77
CA TYR A 285 16.23 -0.01 13.59
C TYR A 285 15.12 0.04 14.64
N GLN A 286 14.83 1.25 15.11
CA GLN A 286 13.69 1.55 15.96
C GLN A 286 13.09 2.89 15.54
N LEU A 287 11.77 2.96 15.30
CA LEU A 287 11.09 4.20 14.96
C LEU A 287 11.04 5.15 16.14
N ALA A 288 12.18 5.79 16.46
CA ALA A 288 12.37 6.65 17.62
C ALA A 288 13.32 7.81 17.30
N TYR A 289 12.74 8.96 16.95
CA TYR A 289 13.49 10.21 16.73
C TYR A 289 14.29 10.60 18.00
N PRO A 290 15.54 11.10 17.92
CA PRO A 290 16.30 11.37 16.68
C PRO A 290 17.27 10.26 16.27
N HIS A 291 17.35 9.14 16.98
CA HIS A 291 18.44 8.17 16.80
C HIS A 291 18.08 7.01 15.87
N TYR A 292 16.81 6.60 15.82
CA TYR A 292 16.28 5.53 14.99
C TYR A 292 16.98 4.17 15.10
N LYS A 293 17.65 3.93 16.25
CA LYS A 293 18.33 2.67 16.57
C LYS A 293 18.02 2.25 18.00
N GLY A 294 18.11 0.96 18.31
CA GLY A 294 17.94 0.43 19.66
C GLY A 294 17.17 -0.90 19.75
N ARG A 295 16.67 -1.45 18.63
CA ARG A 295 16.03 -2.76 18.62
C ARG A 295 17.07 -3.86 18.91
N ASP A 296 16.79 -4.75 19.83
CA ASP A 296 17.63 -5.93 20.09
C ASP A 296 17.37 -7.04 19.04
N TYR A 297 17.85 -6.81 17.83
CA TYR A 297 17.68 -7.70 16.70
C TYR A 297 18.37 -9.06 16.88
N LEU A 298 19.43 -9.12 17.71
CA LEU A 298 20.16 -10.35 18.03
C LEU A 298 19.29 -11.32 18.83
N SER A 299 18.68 -10.81 19.91
CA SER A 299 17.78 -11.60 20.74
C SER A 299 16.49 -11.97 20.00
N LEU A 300 15.90 -11.02 19.27
CA LEU A 300 14.67 -11.26 18.51
C LEU A 300 14.82 -12.42 17.52
N THR A 301 15.87 -12.41 16.69
CA THR A 301 16.09 -13.46 15.69
C THR A 301 16.41 -14.82 16.35
N ARG A 302 17.20 -14.83 17.44
CA ARG A 302 17.49 -16.06 18.19
C ARG A 302 16.23 -16.67 18.83
N GLU A 303 15.41 -15.84 19.48
CA GLU A 303 14.19 -16.29 20.14
C GLU A 303 13.15 -16.81 19.14
N SER A 304 12.98 -16.16 17.98
CA SER A 304 12.05 -16.60 16.94
C SER A 304 12.40 -18.01 16.47
N ILE A 305 13.67 -18.26 16.12
CA ILE A 305 14.14 -19.61 15.75
C ILE A 305 13.95 -20.60 16.90
N ALA A 306 14.37 -20.27 18.14
CA ALA A 306 14.28 -21.17 19.29
C ALA A 306 12.85 -21.52 19.70
N LYS A 307 11.88 -20.68 19.39
CA LYS A 307 10.43 -20.97 19.59
C LYS A 307 9.87 -21.82 18.45
N ALA A 308 10.23 -21.47 17.18
CA ALA A 308 9.70 -22.16 16.00
C ALA A 308 10.24 -23.59 15.84
N GLU A 309 11.52 -23.85 16.12
CA GLU A 309 12.14 -25.20 15.99
C GLU A 309 11.51 -26.26 16.89
N LYS A 310 10.78 -25.87 17.93
CA LYS A 310 10.07 -26.77 18.86
C LYS A 310 8.68 -27.15 18.36
N LYS A 311 8.22 -26.56 17.27
CA LYS A 311 6.89 -26.78 16.68
C LYS A 311 6.98 -27.69 15.47
N SER A 312 5.92 -28.49 15.22
CA SER A 312 5.79 -29.16 13.94
C SER A 312 5.41 -28.20 12.82
N PHE A 313 5.66 -28.59 11.57
CA PHE A 313 5.21 -27.83 10.41
C PHE A 313 3.72 -27.54 10.47
N GLU A 314 2.91 -28.55 10.78
CA GLU A 314 1.44 -28.44 10.88
C GLU A 314 1.01 -27.41 11.93
N SER A 315 1.73 -27.35 13.07
CA SER A 315 1.44 -26.36 14.12
C SER A 315 1.78 -24.94 13.69
N LEU A 316 2.89 -24.74 12.99
CA LEU A 316 3.29 -23.44 12.40
C LEU A 316 2.30 -23.01 11.32
N TYR A 317 1.96 -23.93 10.42
CA TYR A 317 1.03 -23.68 9.32
C TYR A 317 -0.38 -23.34 9.81
N GLN A 318 -0.93 -24.08 10.78
CA GLN A 318 -2.23 -23.75 11.36
C GLN A 318 -2.26 -22.41 12.08
N ALA A 319 -1.18 -22.03 12.79
CA ALA A 319 -1.07 -20.73 13.42
C ALA A 319 -1.04 -19.60 12.37
N HIS A 320 -0.26 -19.77 11.29
CA HIS A 320 -0.20 -18.87 10.16
C HIS A 320 -1.55 -18.70 9.48
N GLN A 321 -2.18 -19.81 9.07
CA GLN A 321 -3.49 -19.78 8.40
C GLN A 321 -4.55 -19.07 9.25
N LYS A 322 -4.65 -19.44 10.53
CA LYS A 322 -5.65 -18.85 11.43
C LYS A 322 -5.50 -17.35 11.59
N GLU A 323 -4.27 -16.86 11.67
CA GLU A 323 -3.99 -15.43 11.80
C GLU A 323 -4.29 -14.71 10.50
N TYR A 324 -3.83 -15.23 9.38
CA TYR A 324 -4.00 -14.63 8.05
C TYR A 324 -5.49 -14.61 7.63
N ALA A 325 -6.20 -15.72 7.75
CA ALA A 325 -7.62 -15.85 7.42
C ALA A 325 -8.50 -14.87 8.23
N ALA A 326 -8.09 -14.53 9.47
CA ALA A 326 -8.80 -13.54 10.27
C ALA A 326 -8.88 -12.15 9.61
N TYR A 327 -8.05 -11.86 8.62
CA TYR A 327 -8.08 -10.65 7.81
C TYR A 327 -8.57 -10.91 6.39
N PHE A 328 -8.02 -11.94 5.73
CA PHE A 328 -8.31 -12.18 4.32
C PHE A 328 -9.77 -12.54 4.06
N ASP A 329 -10.38 -13.36 4.91
CA ASP A 329 -11.76 -13.85 4.74
C ASP A 329 -12.85 -12.79 5.02
N ARG A 330 -12.47 -11.60 5.50
CA ARG A 330 -13.42 -10.54 5.85
C ARG A 330 -14.13 -9.93 4.64
N ALA A 331 -13.52 -9.95 3.46
CA ALA A 331 -14.11 -9.36 2.27
C ALA A 331 -13.81 -10.17 1.01
N SER A 332 -14.79 -10.24 0.12
CA SER A 332 -14.67 -10.95 -1.15
C SER A 332 -15.33 -10.18 -2.30
N PHE A 333 -14.87 -10.44 -3.52
CA PHE A 333 -15.45 -9.96 -4.77
C PHE A 333 -15.43 -11.07 -5.81
N GLN A 334 -16.55 -11.30 -6.51
CA GLN A 334 -16.71 -12.38 -7.48
C GLN A 334 -17.61 -11.93 -8.63
N LEU A 335 -17.17 -12.20 -9.87
CA LEU A 335 -17.90 -11.95 -11.13
C LEU A 335 -18.23 -13.26 -11.86
N THR A 336 -17.52 -14.35 -11.58
CA THR A 336 -17.64 -15.62 -12.26
C THR A 336 -18.08 -16.74 -11.29
N GLU A 337 -18.88 -17.67 -11.74
CA GLU A 337 -19.28 -18.83 -10.94
C GLU A 337 -18.30 -20.01 -11.07
N SER A 338 -17.48 -20.01 -12.11
CA SER A 338 -16.52 -21.07 -12.40
C SER A 338 -15.10 -20.50 -12.43
N PRO A 339 -14.16 -21.08 -11.65
CA PRO A 339 -12.76 -20.65 -11.67
C PRO A 339 -12.17 -20.86 -13.07
N ASP A 340 -11.34 -19.90 -13.49
CA ASP A 340 -10.56 -20.07 -14.70
C ASP A 340 -9.41 -21.06 -14.42
N THR A 341 -9.07 -21.84 -15.44
CA THR A 341 -8.00 -22.83 -15.38
C THR A 341 -6.71 -22.37 -16.07
N LEU A 342 -6.67 -21.13 -16.58
CA LEU A 342 -5.50 -20.58 -17.27
C LEU A 342 -4.41 -20.19 -16.26
N ALA A 343 -3.14 -20.43 -16.65
CA ALA A 343 -2.00 -19.96 -15.88
C ALA A 343 -1.95 -18.42 -15.83
N THR A 344 -1.41 -17.87 -14.76
CA THR A 344 -1.45 -16.41 -14.50
C THR A 344 -0.73 -15.61 -15.59
N ASP A 345 0.41 -16.08 -16.06
CA ASP A 345 1.16 -15.46 -17.16
C ASP A 345 0.40 -15.49 -18.49
N VAL A 346 -0.43 -16.52 -18.73
CA VAL A 346 -1.36 -16.57 -19.88
C VAL A 346 -2.46 -15.54 -19.74
N LEU A 347 -3.08 -15.43 -18.56
CA LEU A 347 -4.07 -14.38 -18.28
C LEU A 347 -3.51 -12.97 -18.52
N VAL A 348 -2.29 -12.70 -18.05
CA VAL A 348 -1.60 -11.41 -18.26
C VAL A 348 -1.31 -11.19 -19.75
N ALA A 349 -0.85 -12.21 -20.46
CA ALA A 349 -0.57 -12.10 -21.90
C ALA A 349 -1.84 -11.84 -22.73
N GLU A 350 -2.96 -12.50 -22.40
CA GLU A 350 -4.26 -12.23 -23.03
C GLU A 350 -4.75 -10.80 -22.73
N ALA A 351 -4.61 -10.31 -21.47
CA ALA A 351 -4.96 -8.95 -21.10
C ALA A 351 -4.14 -7.92 -21.90
N LYS A 352 -2.82 -8.13 -22.02
CA LYS A 352 -1.94 -7.27 -22.84
C LYS A 352 -2.30 -7.26 -24.32
N ALA A 353 -2.99 -8.30 -24.80
CA ALA A 353 -3.53 -8.38 -26.16
C ALA A 353 -4.96 -7.79 -26.29
N GLY A 354 -5.48 -7.15 -25.23
CA GLY A 354 -6.81 -6.55 -25.19
C GLY A 354 -7.95 -7.55 -24.93
N LYS A 355 -7.62 -8.75 -24.40
CA LYS A 355 -8.61 -9.78 -24.08
C LYS A 355 -8.57 -10.06 -22.57
N ILE A 356 -9.33 -9.29 -21.80
CA ILE A 356 -9.35 -9.38 -20.37
C ILE A 356 -10.35 -10.44 -19.91
N ASN A 357 -9.85 -11.43 -19.15
CA ASN A 357 -10.67 -12.42 -18.48
C ASN A 357 -11.29 -11.81 -17.20
N PRO A 358 -12.60 -11.95 -16.95
CA PRO A 358 -13.25 -11.43 -15.73
C PRO A 358 -12.60 -11.91 -14.42
N HIS A 359 -12.05 -13.13 -14.40
CA HIS A 359 -11.33 -13.66 -13.23
C HIS A 359 -10.10 -12.79 -12.86
N LEU A 360 -9.48 -12.10 -13.80
CA LEU A 360 -8.34 -11.22 -13.51
C LEU A 360 -8.75 -10.00 -12.66
N TYR A 361 -10.00 -9.50 -12.80
CA TYR A 361 -10.51 -8.44 -11.90
C TYR A 361 -10.66 -8.95 -10.45
N GLU A 362 -11.15 -10.19 -10.28
CA GLU A 362 -11.27 -10.84 -8.97
C GLU A 362 -9.91 -11.05 -8.32
N LEU A 363 -8.95 -11.59 -9.10
CA LEU A 363 -7.58 -11.76 -8.65
C LEU A 363 -6.94 -10.43 -8.23
N MET A 364 -7.04 -9.38 -9.05
CA MET A 364 -6.46 -8.07 -8.73
C MET A 364 -7.06 -7.45 -7.46
N PHE A 365 -8.38 -7.59 -7.26
CA PHE A 365 -9.02 -7.12 -6.03
C PHE A 365 -8.47 -7.83 -4.80
N GLN A 366 -8.39 -9.16 -4.81
CA GLN A 366 -7.92 -9.95 -3.67
C GLN A 366 -6.39 -9.91 -3.54
N TYR A 367 -5.67 -9.76 -4.65
CA TYR A 367 -4.22 -9.64 -4.64
C TYR A 367 -3.75 -8.36 -3.96
N GLY A 368 -4.39 -7.21 -4.22
CA GLY A 368 -4.03 -5.98 -3.49
C GLY A 368 -4.34 -6.09 -1.99
N ARG A 369 -5.41 -6.78 -1.58
CA ARG A 369 -5.65 -7.10 -0.16
C ARG A 369 -4.56 -8.00 0.41
N TYR A 370 -4.19 -9.06 -0.31
CA TYR A 370 -3.07 -9.94 0.04
C TYR A 370 -1.76 -9.17 0.23
N LEU A 371 -1.42 -8.30 -0.74
CA LEU A 371 -0.19 -7.50 -0.69
C LEU A 371 -0.18 -6.54 0.50
N LEU A 372 -1.31 -5.93 0.85
CA LEU A 372 -1.39 -5.03 2.01
C LEU A 372 -1.23 -5.80 3.32
N ILE A 373 -1.89 -6.96 3.48
CA ILE A 373 -1.73 -7.85 4.63
C ILE A 373 -0.26 -8.32 4.75
N SER A 374 0.41 -8.56 3.61
CA SER A 374 1.78 -9.08 3.58
C SER A 374 2.86 -8.02 3.79
N SER A 375 2.56 -6.73 3.57
CA SER A 375 3.56 -5.65 3.62
C SER A 375 3.32 -4.61 4.72
N SER A 376 2.19 -4.67 5.44
CA SER A 376 1.83 -3.66 6.45
C SER A 376 1.05 -4.31 7.59
N ARG A 377 1.65 -4.37 8.77
CA ARG A 377 1.06 -4.96 9.99
C ARG A 377 1.25 -4.03 11.19
N PRO A 378 0.35 -4.07 12.18
CA PRO A 378 0.53 -3.28 13.40
C PRO A 378 1.94 -3.45 14.01
N GLY A 379 2.66 -2.35 14.20
CA GLY A 379 4.01 -2.33 14.76
C GLY A 379 5.16 -2.47 13.74
N THR A 380 4.85 -2.58 12.45
CA THR A 380 5.85 -2.53 11.35
C THR A 380 5.93 -1.14 10.73
N MET A 381 6.89 -0.93 9.83
CA MET A 381 6.86 0.23 8.93
C MET A 381 5.73 0.08 7.89
N PRO A 382 5.20 1.17 7.35
CA PRO A 382 4.20 1.09 6.29
C PRO A 382 4.80 0.56 4.98
N ALA A 383 3.93 0.07 4.10
CA ALA A 383 4.29 -0.29 2.72
C ALA A 383 4.87 0.93 1.99
N ASN A 384 6.14 0.83 1.56
CA ASN A 384 6.83 1.88 0.79
C ASN A 384 6.51 1.76 -0.72
N LEU A 385 7.23 2.48 -1.61
CA LEU A 385 7.05 2.40 -3.07
C LEU A 385 7.19 0.98 -3.64
N GLN A 386 7.91 0.10 -2.93
CA GLN A 386 8.11 -1.31 -3.27
C GLN A 386 7.21 -2.25 -2.45
N GLY A 387 6.33 -1.74 -1.60
CA GLY A 387 5.67 -2.53 -0.56
C GLY A 387 6.68 -2.98 0.49
N ILE A 388 7.11 -4.22 0.41
CA ILE A 388 8.21 -4.80 1.20
C ILE A 388 9.21 -5.55 0.30
N TRP A 389 9.02 -5.54 -1.03
CA TRP A 389 9.78 -6.37 -1.98
C TRP A 389 10.71 -5.52 -2.83
N ALA A 390 12.01 -5.70 -2.65
CA ALA A 390 13.05 -5.07 -3.46
C ALA A 390 14.25 -6.00 -3.61
N ASN A 391 14.77 -6.13 -4.83
CA ASN A 391 15.95 -6.98 -5.12
C ASN A 391 17.24 -6.17 -5.36
N LYS A 392 17.21 -4.85 -5.10
CA LYS A 392 18.32 -3.92 -5.41
C LYS A 392 18.98 -3.36 -4.16
N LEU A 393 20.21 -2.86 -4.33
CA LEU A 393 20.87 -1.95 -3.37
C LEU A 393 20.42 -0.50 -3.58
N GLN A 394 20.19 -0.12 -4.83
CA GLN A 394 19.55 1.15 -5.20
C GLN A 394 18.21 0.83 -5.82
N THR A 395 17.14 0.94 -5.06
CA THR A 395 15.76 0.83 -5.55
C THR A 395 15.36 2.13 -6.27
N PRO A 396 14.49 2.04 -7.28
CA PRO A 396 13.93 3.25 -7.92
C PRO A 396 13.32 4.19 -6.88
N TRP A 397 13.58 5.49 -7.02
CA TRP A 397 13.14 6.52 -6.06
C TRP A 397 13.44 6.15 -4.60
N ASN A 398 14.57 5.46 -4.35
CA ASN A 398 15.00 5.01 -3.02
C ASN A 398 14.05 3.97 -2.35
N GLY A 399 12.96 3.58 -2.96
CA GLY A 399 11.90 2.83 -2.31
C GLY A 399 11.32 3.59 -1.12
N ASP A 400 11.27 4.92 -1.17
CA ASP A 400 10.86 5.77 -0.06
C ASP A 400 9.32 5.96 0.01
N TYR A 401 8.88 6.95 0.80
CA TYR A 401 7.47 7.31 0.96
C TYR A 401 7.21 8.63 0.27
N HIS A 402 6.53 8.59 -0.89
CA HIS A 402 6.07 9.78 -1.59
C HIS A 402 4.70 10.20 -1.07
N THR A 403 4.60 11.46 -0.62
CA THR A 403 3.40 12.05 -0.01
C THR A 403 2.67 13.01 -0.95
N ASP A 404 2.63 12.66 -2.23
CA ASP A 404 1.93 13.39 -3.29
C ASP A 404 1.03 12.50 -4.16
N VAL A 405 0.89 11.24 -3.74
CA VAL A 405 -0.13 10.25 -4.11
C VAL A 405 0.23 8.81 -3.70
N ASN A 406 1.51 8.42 -3.69
CA ASN A 406 1.88 6.99 -3.67
C ASN A 406 1.60 6.34 -2.32
N ILE A 407 2.09 6.92 -1.19
CA ILE A 407 1.80 6.32 0.12
C ILE A 407 0.32 6.39 0.43
N GLU A 408 -0.37 7.45 0.03
CA GLU A 408 -1.81 7.59 0.22
C GLU A 408 -2.56 6.48 -0.53
N MET A 409 -2.20 6.25 -1.80
CA MET A 409 -2.78 5.19 -2.63
C MET A 409 -2.55 3.80 -2.06
N ASN A 410 -1.40 3.54 -1.43
CA ASN A 410 -1.12 2.26 -0.78
C ASN A 410 -2.17 1.94 0.30
N TYR A 411 -2.76 2.95 0.92
CA TYR A 411 -3.71 2.77 2.02
C TYR A 411 -5.18 3.07 1.68
N TRP A 412 -5.49 3.52 0.47
CA TRP A 412 -6.90 3.69 0.05
C TRP A 412 -7.76 2.44 0.20
N PRO A 413 -7.27 1.20 -0.03
CA PRO A 413 -8.09 0.01 0.18
C PRO A 413 -8.28 -0.36 1.65
N ALA A 414 -7.44 0.10 2.59
CA ALA A 414 -7.38 -0.41 3.95
C ALA A 414 -8.73 -0.40 4.66
N GLU A 415 -9.42 0.73 4.67
CA GLU A 415 -10.69 0.85 5.38
C GLU A 415 -11.83 0.16 4.63
N VAL A 416 -12.04 0.49 3.36
CA VAL A 416 -13.18 0.00 2.57
C VAL A 416 -13.12 -1.52 2.36
N THR A 417 -11.95 -2.14 2.33
CA THR A 417 -11.80 -3.60 2.17
C THR A 417 -11.64 -4.36 3.49
N ASN A 418 -12.01 -3.73 4.63
CA ASN A 418 -12.07 -4.35 5.96
C ASN A 418 -10.68 -4.78 6.52
N LEU A 419 -9.68 -3.93 6.31
CA LEU A 419 -8.29 -4.12 6.74
C LEU A 419 -7.77 -2.92 7.56
N SER A 420 -8.61 -2.33 8.40
CA SER A 420 -8.29 -1.10 9.17
C SER A 420 -7.01 -1.24 10.01
N GLU A 421 -6.70 -2.46 10.50
CA GLU A 421 -5.49 -2.73 11.28
C GLU A 421 -4.20 -2.55 10.43
N MET A 422 -4.29 -2.82 9.12
CA MET A 422 -3.15 -2.66 8.19
C MET A 422 -2.84 -1.17 7.94
N HIS A 423 -3.73 -0.27 8.32
CA HIS A 423 -3.53 1.18 8.21
C HIS A 423 -2.65 1.76 9.35
N LEU A 424 -2.56 1.06 10.49
CA LEU A 424 -1.87 1.56 11.68
C LEU A 424 -0.40 1.92 11.46
N PRO A 425 0.39 1.18 10.66
CA PRO A 425 1.79 1.56 10.38
C PRO A 425 1.92 2.94 9.73
N MET A 426 1.00 3.33 8.85
CA MET A 426 0.99 4.68 8.27
C MET A 426 0.79 5.76 9.33
N PHE A 427 -0.11 5.53 10.30
CA PHE A 427 -0.33 6.49 11.40
C PHE A 427 0.88 6.61 12.32
N ASP A 428 1.58 5.52 12.58
CA ASP A 428 2.82 5.53 13.36
C ASP A 428 3.94 6.30 12.62
N LEU A 429 4.05 6.14 11.29
CA LEU A 429 4.93 6.98 10.46
C LEU A 429 4.53 8.46 10.56
N ILE A 430 3.26 8.82 10.32
CA ILE A 430 2.78 10.21 10.38
C ILE A 430 3.10 10.83 11.75
N ALA A 431 2.82 10.12 12.84
CA ALA A 431 3.13 10.58 14.19
C ALA A 431 4.64 10.79 14.41
N SER A 432 5.49 9.94 13.83
CA SER A 432 6.95 10.05 13.92
C SER A 432 7.52 11.28 13.19
N LEU A 433 6.81 11.78 12.18
CA LEU A 433 7.21 12.96 11.40
C LEU A 433 6.93 14.29 12.14
N VAL A 434 6.14 14.29 13.20
CA VAL A 434 5.79 15.53 13.93
C VAL A 434 7.03 16.23 14.49
N ALA A 435 7.91 15.50 15.16
CA ALA A 435 9.10 16.11 15.79
C ALA A 435 10.10 16.67 14.75
N PRO A 436 10.57 15.90 13.75
CA PRO A 436 11.43 16.45 12.69
C PRO A 436 10.71 17.52 11.85
N GLY A 437 9.41 17.34 11.53
CA GLY A 437 8.62 18.29 10.77
C GLY A 437 8.41 19.62 11.48
N THR A 438 8.33 19.62 12.82
CA THR A 438 8.30 20.86 13.62
C THR A 438 9.62 21.63 13.47
N LYS A 439 10.73 20.92 13.45
CA LYS A 439 12.03 21.53 13.20
C LYS A 439 12.12 22.13 11.81
N THR A 440 11.63 21.39 10.79
CA THR A 440 11.57 21.89 9.40
C THR A 440 10.66 23.12 9.29
N ALA A 441 9.46 23.10 9.85
CA ALA A 441 8.56 24.27 9.86
C ALA A 441 9.25 25.51 10.45
N GLN A 442 9.95 25.34 11.57
CA GLN A 442 10.66 26.44 12.24
C GLN A 442 11.90 26.90 11.44
N THR A 443 12.73 25.97 10.96
CA THR A 443 14.00 26.31 10.30
C THR A 443 13.79 26.85 8.89
N GLN A 444 12.98 26.13 8.09
CA GLN A 444 12.75 26.43 6.67
C GLN A 444 11.84 27.65 6.47
N TYR A 445 10.87 27.85 7.38
CA TYR A 445 9.79 28.83 7.15
C TYR A 445 9.53 29.79 8.31
N GLN A 446 10.12 29.57 9.48
CA GLN A 446 9.80 30.29 10.74
C GLN A 446 8.31 30.21 11.05
N LYS A 447 7.69 29.02 10.89
CA LYS A 447 6.30 28.74 11.12
C LYS A 447 6.09 27.80 12.30
N LYS A 448 4.88 27.84 12.89
CA LYS A 448 4.43 26.92 13.95
C LYS A 448 4.05 25.56 13.35
N GLY A 449 3.70 24.62 14.24
CA GLY A 449 3.23 23.30 13.84
C GLY A 449 4.32 22.46 13.21
N TRP A 450 3.95 21.58 12.25
CA TRP A 450 4.89 20.70 11.55
C TRP A 450 4.58 20.61 10.06
N VAL A 451 5.61 20.34 9.25
CA VAL A 451 5.51 20.19 7.79
C VAL A 451 6.38 19.00 7.33
N VAL A 452 5.93 18.35 6.30
CA VAL A 452 6.68 17.37 5.48
C VAL A 452 6.49 17.75 4.01
N HIS A 453 7.41 17.33 3.16
CA HIS A 453 7.38 17.58 1.72
C HIS A 453 7.24 16.25 0.95
N PRO A 454 7.21 16.25 -0.42
CA PRO A 454 6.72 15.08 -1.17
C PRO A 454 7.48 13.78 -0.93
N ILE A 455 8.65 13.83 -0.32
CA ILE A 455 9.44 12.63 -0.01
C ILE A 455 9.78 12.56 1.48
N THR A 456 9.62 11.38 2.05
CA THR A 456 10.09 11.06 3.40
C THR A 456 10.63 9.63 3.46
N ASN A 457 11.29 9.27 4.56
CA ASN A 457 11.95 7.98 4.73
C ASN A 457 11.91 7.53 6.20
N VAL A 458 12.55 6.40 6.49
CA VAL A 458 12.64 5.85 7.86
C VAL A 458 13.48 6.72 8.82
N TRP A 459 14.26 7.67 8.29
CA TRP A 459 15.11 8.59 9.07
C TRP A 459 14.41 9.90 9.44
N GLY A 460 13.10 10.03 9.13
CA GLY A 460 12.31 11.22 9.43
C GLY A 460 12.71 12.43 8.59
N TYR A 461 13.01 12.23 7.30
CA TYR A 461 13.25 13.31 6.36
C TYR A 461 11.98 14.11 6.12
N THR A 462 12.01 15.42 6.38
CA THR A 462 10.86 16.32 6.24
C THR A 462 11.16 17.58 5.43
N SER A 463 12.43 17.80 5.07
CA SER A 463 12.88 18.95 4.27
C SER A 463 12.29 18.95 2.85
N PRO A 464 12.25 20.11 2.14
CA PRO A 464 11.92 20.14 0.71
C PRO A 464 12.84 19.25 -0.13
N GLY A 465 12.42 18.93 -1.35
CA GLY A 465 13.28 18.26 -2.32
C GLY A 465 14.36 19.15 -2.89
N GLU A 466 15.22 18.58 -3.77
CA GLU A 466 16.35 19.27 -4.40
C GLU A 466 15.94 20.28 -5.48
N SER A 467 14.70 20.22 -5.95
CA SER A 467 14.10 21.17 -6.88
C SER A 467 12.75 21.63 -6.38
N ALA A 468 12.47 22.92 -6.40
CA ALA A 468 11.18 23.43 -6.00
C ALA A 468 10.03 22.99 -6.93
N SER A 469 10.34 22.61 -8.18
CA SER A 469 9.35 22.20 -9.17
C SER A 469 8.53 20.96 -8.76
N TRP A 470 9.12 20.07 -7.96
CA TRP A 470 8.46 18.92 -7.37
C TRP A 470 8.55 18.91 -5.83
N GLY A 471 9.67 19.40 -5.29
CA GLY A 471 10.01 19.30 -3.87
C GLY A 471 9.35 20.33 -2.95
N MET A 472 8.66 21.34 -3.50
CA MET A 472 7.97 22.40 -2.73
C MET A 472 6.46 22.13 -2.61
N HIS A 473 6.09 20.87 -2.40
CA HIS A 473 4.69 20.48 -2.16
C HIS A 473 4.35 20.66 -0.68
N THR A 474 3.74 21.80 -0.34
CA THR A 474 3.35 22.14 1.03
C THR A 474 1.97 21.61 1.41
N GLY A 475 1.24 20.96 0.52
CA GLY A 475 -0.02 20.26 0.78
C GLY A 475 0.13 18.87 1.40
N ALA A 476 1.33 18.31 1.44
CA ALA A 476 1.61 16.96 1.91
C ALA A 476 1.11 16.65 3.34
N PRO A 477 1.36 17.49 4.38
CA PRO A 477 0.84 17.21 5.73
C PRO A 477 -0.68 17.11 5.77
N ALA A 478 -1.37 17.94 5.00
CA ALA A 478 -2.82 17.93 4.94
C ALA A 478 -3.35 16.67 4.28
N TRP A 479 -2.68 16.19 3.22
CA TRP A 479 -3.10 14.98 2.53
C TRP A 479 -2.90 13.72 3.39
N ILE A 480 -1.71 13.51 3.95
CA ILE A 480 -1.47 12.32 4.79
C ILE A 480 -2.34 12.33 6.07
N CYS A 481 -2.65 13.49 6.63
CA CYS A 481 -3.54 13.60 7.78
C CYS A 481 -5.00 13.25 7.46
N GLN A 482 -5.45 13.35 6.20
CA GLN A 482 -6.79 12.94 5.76
C GLN A 482 -7.07 11.47 6.11
N HIS A 483 -6.06 10.60 6.09
CA HIS A 483 -6.17 9.20 6.50
C HIS A 483 -6.60 9.03 7.97
N ILE A 484 -6.23 9.95 8.86
CA ILE A 484 -6.65 9.93 10.27
C ILE A 484 -8.17 10.16 10.37
N GLY A 485 -8.69 11.12 9.63
CA GLY A 485 -10.14 11.39 9.55
C GLY A 485 -10.88 10.19 8.95
N GLU A 486 -10.36 9.60 7.89
CA GLU A 486 -10.96 8.43 7.24
C GLU A 486 -11.00 7.21 8.17
N HIS A 487 -9.92 6.88 8.85
CA HIS A 487 -9.92 5.78 9.82
C HIS A 487 -11.00 5.96 10.87
N TYR A 488 -11.14 7.17 11.43
CA TYR A 488 -12.20 7.46 12.39
C TYR A 488 -13.60 7.31 11.78
N ARG A 489 -13.83 7.81 10.56
CA ARG A 489 -15.15 7.71 9.89
C ARG A 489 -15.60 6.26 9.68
N PHE A 490 -14.67 5.34 9.44
CA PHE A 490 -14.97 3.92 9.27
C PHE A 490 -15.08 3.15 10.59
N THR A 491 -14.24 3.48 11.58
CA THR A 491 -14.11 2.70 12.82
C THR A 491 -14.89 3.27 14.01
N GLY A 492 -15.09 4.59 14.05
CA GLY A 492 -15.63 5.31 15.21
C GLY A 492 -14.72 5.26 16.45
N ASP A 493 -13.43 4.92 16.28
CA ASP A 493 -12.48 4.77 17.40
C ASP A 493 -12.08 6.16 17.96
N LYS A 494 -12.75 6.55 19.06
CA LYS A 494 -12.46 7.81 19.74
C LYS A 494 -11.12 7.81 20.49
N ASP A 495 -10.61 6.65 20.88
CA ASP A 495 -9.33 6.57 21.59
C ASP A 495 -8.19 6.75 20.58
N PHE A 496 -8.29 6.16 19.40
CA PHE A 496 -7.41 6.46 18.27
C PHE A 496 -7.46 7.97 17.93
N LEU A 497 -8.65 8.54 17.75
CA LEU A 497 -8.81 9.95 17.41
C LEU A 497 -8.17 10.86 18.48
N ARG A 498 -8.32 10.52 19.77
CA ARG A 498 -7.67 11.24 20.87
C ARG A 498 -6.14 11.13 20.82
N LYS A 499 -5.61 9.95 20.50
CA LYS A 499 -4.16 9.73 20.29
C LYS A 499 -3.63 10.60 19.14
N MET A 500 -4.38 10.70 18.04
CA MET A 500 -3.95 11.39 16.82
C MET A 500 -4.32 12.90 16.81
N TYR A 501 -5.15 13.37 17.72
CA TYR A 501 -5.55 14.78 17.79
C TYR A 501 -4.38 15.78 17.86
N PRO A 502 -3.30 15.54 18.65
CA PRO A 502 -2.13 16.42 18.65
C PRO A 502 -1.41 16.48 17.29
N VAL A 503 -1.42 15.39 16.53
CA VAL A 503 -0.82 15.32 15.19
C VAL A 503 -1.61 16.20 14.23
N LEU A 504 -2.94 16.04 14.18
CA LEU A 504 -3.84 16.90 13.40
C LEU A 504 -3.69 18.37 13.79
N LYS A 505 -3.72 18.66 15.10
CA LYS A 505 -3.59 20.03 15.60
C LYS A 505 -2.29 20.68 15.15
N GLY A 506 -1.16 19.96 15.23
CA GLY A 506 0.14 20.49 14.79
C GLY A 506 0.18 20.79 13.29
N ALA A 507 -0.43 19.94 12.44
CA ALA A 507 -0.57 20.21 11.01
C ALA A 507 -1.44 21.47 10.77
N VAL A 508 -2.58 21.57 11.46
CA VAL A 508 -3.46 22.75 11.39
C VAL A 508 -2.74 24.02 11.86
N GLU A 509 -1.94 23.96 12.95
CA GLU A 509 -1.14 25.10 13.44
C GLU A 509 -0.16 25.60 12.36
N PHE A 510 0.42 24.69 11.56
CA PHE A 510 1.28 25.09 10.44
C PHE A 510 0.48 25.91 9.41
N TYR A 511 -0.66 25.43 8.95
CA TYR A 511 -1.43 26.15 7.91
C TYR A 511 -2.06 27.43 8.44
N MET A 512 -2.47 27.50 9.71
CA MET A 512 -2.95 28.75 10.32
C MET A 512 -1.88 29.86 10.34
N ASP A 513 -0.59 29.48 10.36
CA ASP A 513 0.54 30.42 10.30
C ASP A 513 1.10 30.57 8.86
N TRP A 514 0.80 29.62 7.96
CA TRP A 514 1.29 29.57 6.57
C TRP A 514 0.42 30.37 5.60
N LEU A 515 -0.90 30.28 5.74
CA LEU A 515 -1.88 30.91 4.86
C LEU A 515 -1.75 32.44 4.87
N VAL A 516 -1.92 33.05 3.70
CA VAL A 516 -1.94 34.49 3.54
C VAL A 516 -3.19 34.95 2.80
N THR A 517 -3.62 36.20 3.05
CA THR A 517 -4.75 36.79 2.32
C THR A 517 -4.30 37.24 0.92
N ASP A 518 -4.93 36.69 -0.13
CA ASP A 518 -4.77 37.20 -1.49
C ASP A 518 -5.42 38.61 -1.59
N PRO A 519 -4.67 39.67 -1.91
CA PRO A 519 -5.20 41.04 -1.94
C PRO A 519 -6.24 41.25 -3.05
N LYS A 520 -6.30 40.37 -4.06
CA LYS A 520 -7.26 40.49 -5.17
C LYS A 520 -8.63 39.91 -4.82
N THR A 521 -8.66 38.81 -4.09
CA THR A 521 -9.87 38.06 -3.79
C THR A 521 -10.32 38.22 -2.34
N GLY A 522 -9.45 38.65 -1.44
CA GLY A 522 -9.68 38.65 0.02
C GLY A 522 -9.71 37.25 0.66
N LYS A 523 -9.44 36.19 -0.10
CA LYS A 523 -9.47 34.81 0.37
C LYS A 523 -8.10 34.38 0.91
N LEU A 524 -8.10 33.36 1.77
CA LEU A 524 -6.87 32.72 2.26
C LEU A 524 -6.33 31.75 1.22
N VAL A 525 -5.04 31.89 0.91
CA VAL A 525 -4.32 31.03 -0.06
C VAL A 525 -3.03 30.49 0.53
N SER A 526 -2.70 29.23 0.18
CA SER A 526 -1.41 28.61 0.43
C SER A 526 -0.37 29.12 -0.59
N GLY A 527 0.88 29.09 -0.22
CA GLY A 527 1.99 29.35 -1.17
C GLY A 527 3.18 30.12 -0.57
N PRO A 528 4.34 30.04 -1.26
CA PRO A 528 4.58 29.40 -2.57
C PRO A 528 4.38 27.88 -2.52
N ALA A 529 3.74 27.32 -3.55
CA ALA A 529 3.49 25.89 -3.65
C ALA A 529 3.40 25.43 -5.12
N VAL A 530 3.54 24.14 -5.35
CA VAL A 530 3.30 23.50 -6.66
C VAL A 530 1.93 22.83 -6.67
N SER A 531 1.31 22.68 -7.86
CA SER A 531 0.33 21.63 -8.06
C SER A 531 1.11 20.37 -8.45
N PRO A 532 1.21 19.34 -7.60
CA PRO A 532 2.05 18.18 -7.93
C PRO A 532 1.60 17.49 -9.22
N GLU A 533 2.46 17.23 -10.20
CA GLU A 533 3.77 17.87 -10.40
C GLU A 533 3.72 18.72 -11.67
N ASN A 534 2.59 19.43 -11.93
CA ASN A 534 2.30 20.05 -13.22
C ASN A 534 2.97 21.42 -13.40
N THR A 535 3.17 21.76 -14.65
CA THR A 535 3.80 23.02 -15.11
C THR A 535 2.81 23.85 -15.89
N PHE A 536 2.70 25.12 -15.60
CA PHE A 536 1.90 26.09 -16.38
C PHE A 536 2.77 27.01 -17.24
N VAL A 537 2.15 27.59 -18.27
CA VAL A 537 2.75 28.61 -19.10
C VAL A 537 2.27 29.98 -18.61
N ALA A 538 3.21 30.76 -18.08
CA ALA A 538 2.92 32.12 -17.59
C ALA A 538 2.62 33.09 -18.74
N PRO A 539 2.03 34.28 -18.49
CA PRO A 539 1.67 35.23 -19.53
C PRO A 539 2.84 35.75 -20.39
N ASP A 540 4.08 35.67 -19.88
CA ASP A 540 5.30 35.98 -20.62
C ASP A 540 5.86 34.83 -21.47
N GLY A 541 5.17 33.69 -21.50
CA GLY A 541 5.56 32.48 -22.22
C GLY A 541 6.53 31.55 -21.44
N SER A 542 6.93 31.91 -20.22
CA SER A 542 7.82 31.07 -19.42
C SER A 542 7.05 29.88 -18.79
N GLN A 543 7.69 28.71 -18.69
CA GLN A 543 7.17 27.57 -17.98
C GLN A 543 7.50 27.70 -16.49
N CYS A 544 6.47 27.63 -15.64
CA CYS A 544 6.56 27.85 -14.21
C CYS A 544 5.79 26.76 -13.44
N GLN A 545 6.25 26.44 -12.23
CA GLN A 545 5.61 25.45 -11.35
C GLN A 545 5.06 26.10 -10.08
N ILE A 546 5.66 27.21 -9.66
CA ILE A 546 5.37 27.83 -8.35
C ILE A 546 4.25 28.86 -8.49
N SER A 547 3.24 28.74 -7.64
CA SER A 547 2.10 29.66 -7.61
C SER A 547 1.62 29.93 -6.18
N MET A 548 0.66 30.87 -6.05
CA MET A 548 -0.15 31.06 -4.84
C MET A 548 -1.50 30.37 -5.07
N GLY A 549 -1.99 29.65 -4.06
CA GLY A 549 -3.30 29.01 -4.07
C GLY A 549 -3.51 27.96 -5.15
N PRO A 550 -2.57 27.01 -5.40
CA PRO A 550 -2.88 25.88 -6.28
C PRO A 550 -4.07 25.12 -5.71
N THR A 551 -4.97 24.68 -6.57
CA THR A 551 -6.25 24.06 -6.18
C THR A 551 -6.03 22.83 -5.30
N HIS A 552 -4.99 22.05 -5.56
CA HIS A 552 -4.64 20.90 -4.72
C HIS A 552 -4.42 21.30 -3.25
N ASP A 553 -3.55 22.28 -2.98
CA ASP A 553 -3.29 22.75 -1.62
C ASP A 553 -4.60 23.25 -0.94
N GLN A 554 -5.41 24.02 -1.67
CA GLN A 554 -6.65 24.57 -1.13
C GLN A 554 -7.63 23.46 -0.75
N GLN A 555 -7.74 22.41 -1.55
CA GLN A 555 -8.61 21.27 -1.30
C GLN A 555 -8.10 20.41 -0.12
N THR A 556 -6.81 20.12 -0.05
CA THR A 556 -6.22 19.32 1.04
C THR A 556 -6.25 20.05 2.38
N ILE A 557 -5.97 21.36 2.40
CA ILE A 557 -6.06 22.20 3.60
C ILE A 557 -7.51 22.30 4.09
N TRP A 558 -8.47 22.48 3.16
CA TRP A 558 -9.88 22.46 3.52
C TRP A 558 -10.27 21.14 4.17
N GLN A 559 -9.81 20.00 3.61
CA GLN A 559 -10.07 18.67 4.15
C GLN A 559 -9.45 18.49 5.54
N LEU A 560 -8.22 18.94 5.75
CA LEU A 560 -7.57 18.91 7.06
C LEU A 560 -8.35 19.70 8.11
N PHE A 561 -8.85 20.89 7.74
CA PHE A 561 -9.64 21.70 8.66
C PHE A 561 -10.99 21.05 8.98
N ASP A 562 -11.62 20.40 7.99
CA ASP A 562 -12.85 19.61 8.16
C ASP A 562 -12.62 18.39 9.08
N ASP A 563 -11.53 17.66 8.88
CA ASP A 563 -11.14 16.53 9.73
C ASP A 563 -10.81 16.97 11.16
N PHE A 564 -10.22 18.15 11.33
CA PHE A 564 -9.94 18.72 12.63
C PHE A 564 -11.23 19.21 13.33
N GLU A 565 -12.19 19.80 12.59
CA GLU A 565 -13.53 20.14 13.11
C GLU A 565 -14.24 18.90 13.61
N MET A 566 -14.33 17.86 12.79
CA MET A 566 -14.91 16.58 13.20
C MET A 566 -14.22 16.01 14.46
N ALA A 567 -12.89 16.13 14.56
CA ALA A 567 -12.14 15.60 15.69
C ALA A 567 -12.41 16.40 17.00
N PHE A 568 -12.38 17.73 16.97
CA PHE A 568 -12.61 18.51 18.18
C PHE A 568 -14.09 18.44 18.64
N GLU A 569 -15.05 18.42 17.73
CA GLU A 569 -16.47 18.19 18.06
C GLU A 569 -16.69 16.81 18.70
N THR A 570 -16.13 15.75 18.10
CA THR A 570 -16.22 14.38 18.63
C THR A 570 -15.61 14.24 20.01
N LEU A 571 -14.49 14.91 20.26
CA LEU A 571 -13.76 14.88 21.54
C LEU A 571 -14.25 15.95 22.53
N GLN A 572 -15.21 16.79 22.14
CA GLN A 572 -15.77 17.89 22.92
C GLN A 572 -14.71 18.90 23.40
N ILE A 573 -13.81 19.28 22.48
CA ILE A 573 -12.76 20.27 22.72
C ILE A 573 -13.20 21.59 22.10
N GLU A 574 -13.44 22.60 22.94
CA GLU A 574 -13.81 23.94 22.48
C GLU A 574 -12.85 24.97 23.09
N ASP A 575 -12.16 25.71 22.23
CA ASP A 575 -11.26 26.80 22.62
C ASP A 575 -11.19 27.87 21.51
N ALA A 576 -10.46 28.95 21.75
CA ALA A 576 -10.31 30.03 20.78
C ALA A 576 -9.60 29.59 19.49
N PHE A 577 -8.80 28.52 19.54
CA PHE A 577 -8.10 27.99 18.36
C PHE A 577 -9.07 27.22 17.45
N THR A 578 -9.93 26.38 18.00
CA THR A 578 -10.94 25.63 17.22
C THR A 578 -11.87 26.59 16.48
N GLN A 579 -12.32 27.68 17.13
CA GLN A 579 -13.12 28.71 16.46
C GLN A 579 -12.36 29.44 15.36
N ALA A 580 -11.08 29.75 15.56
CA ALA A 580 -10.27 30.41 14.54
C ALA A 580 -10.05 29.51 13.29
N VAL A 581 -9.96 28.19 13.46
CA VAL A 581 -9.84 27.23 12.35
C VAL A 581 -11.14 27.17 11.55
N ALA A 582 -12.31 27.08 12.20
CA ALA A 582 -13.60 27.12 11.54
C ALA A 582 -13.79 28.41 10.70
N ASP A 583 -13.40 29.57 11.28
CA ASP A 583 -13.44 30.86 10.59
C ASP A 583 -12.47 30.89 9.37
N ALA A 584 -11.29 30.30 9.49
CA ALA A 584 -10.30 30.21 8.41
C ALA A 584 -10.75 29.29 7.28
N LYS A 585 -11.36 28.14 7.60
CA LYS A 585 -11.95 27.21 6.62
C LYS A 585 -12.94 27.91 5.69
N GLY A 586 -13.84 28.74 6.25
CA GLY A 586 -14.81 29.53 5.45
C GLY A 586 -14.19 30.63 4.58
N LYS A 587 -12.92 31.00 4.81
CA LYS A 587 -12.20 32.01 4.04
C LYS A 587 -11.24 31.47 3.02
N LEU A 588 -11.02 30.15 2.97
CA LEU A 588 -10.15 29.53 1.94
C LEU A 588 -10.65 29.87 0.54
N LEU A 589 -9.71 29.98 -0.40
CA LEU A 589 -10.07 30.10 -1.82
C LEU A 589 -10.71 28.76 -2.25
N GLU A 590 -11.95 28.84 -2.70
CA GLU A 590 -12.75 27.69 -3.13
C GLU A 590 -12.28 27.10 -4.48
N THR A 591 -12.63 25.86 -4.74
CA THR A 591 -12.47 25.23 -6.05
C THR A 591 -13.32 25.94 -7.09
N ARG A 592 -12.75 26.29 -8.25
CA ARG A 592 -13.41 27.08 -9.30
C ARG A 592 -13.41 26.39 -10.64
N ILE A 593 -14.42 26.72 -11.43
CA ILE A 593 -14.56 26.29 -12.82
C ILE A 593 -13.98 27.37 -13.74
N GLY A 594 -13.10 26.98 -14.63
CA GLY A 594 -12.48 27.87 -15.62
C GLY A 594 -13.42 28.22 -16.80
N SER A 595 -13.00 29.13 -17.65
CA SER A 595 -13.73 29.56 -18.84
C SER A 595 -13.99 28.41 -19.84
N ASP A 596 -13.18 27.35 -19.79
CA ASP A 596 -13.30 26.14 -20.60
C ASP A 596 -14.20 25.07 -19.97
N GLY A 597 -14.77 25.35 -18.78
CA GLY A 597 -15.69 24.45 -18.06
C GLY A 597 -14.99 23.35 -17.29
N ARG A 598 -13.65 23.37 -17.13
CA ARG A 598 -12.86 22.44 -16.33
C ARG A 598 -12.61 23.00 -14.93
N ILE A 599 -12.23 22.13 -13.98
CA ILE A 599 -11.69 22.59 -12.70
C ILE A 599 -10.37 23.32 -12.96
N MET A 600 -10.24 24.52 -12.42
CA MET A 600 -8.99 25.27 -12.47
C MET A 600 -7.91 24.63 -11.61
N GLU A 601 -6.75 24.33 -12.17
CA GLU A 601 -5.64 23.73 -11.41
C GLU A 601 -4.88 24.76 -10.56
N TRP A 602 -4.87 26.01 -10.98
CA TRP A 602 -4.24 27.12 -10.27
C TRP A 602 -5.24 28.23 -9.94
N ALA A 603 -4.84 29.16 -9.08
CA ALA A 603 -5.68 30.30 -8.72
C ALA A 603 -6.02 31.24 -9.90
N GLN A 604 -5.38 31.06 -11.03
CA GLN A 604 -5.65 31.76 -12.29
C GLN A 604 -5.69 30.76 -13.44
N GLU A 605 -6.37 31.11 -14.53
CA GLU A 605 -6.38 30.30 -15.75
C GLU A 605 -5.04 30.43 -16.46
N PHE A 606 -4.30 29.31 -16.56
CA PHE A 606 -3.05 29.22 -17.32
C PHE A 606 -3.13 28.07 -18.32
N PRO A 607 -2.49 28.19 -19.48
CA PRO A 607 -2.21 27.02 -20.32
C PRO A 607 -1.30 26.05 -19.59
N GLU A 608 -1.58 24.76 -19.73
CA GLU A 608 -0.74 23.70 -19.20
C GLU A 608 0.43 23.43 -20.16
N ALA A 609 1.65 23.27 -19.63
CA ALA A 609 2.80 22.90 -20.46
C ALA A 609 2.70 21.43 -20.91
N GLU A 610 2.07 20.58 -20.12
CA GLU A 610 1.80 19.17 -20.39
C GLU A 610 0.31 18.84 -20.15
N PRO A 611 -0.57 19.06 -21.14
CA PRO A 611 -2.02 18.82 -20.97
C PRO A 611 -2.39 17.38 -20.60
N GLY A 612 -1.56 16.41 -20.99
CA GLY A 612 -1.69 14.99 -20.65
C GLY A 612 -0.88 14.56 -19.42
N HIS A 613 -0.57 15.48 -18.51
CA HIS A 613 0.21 15.16 -17.32
C HIS A 613 -0.39 14.00 -16.51
N ARG A 614 0.47 13.13 -15.96
CA ARG A 614 0.05 11.93 -15.23
C ARG A 614 -0.66 12.22 -13.90
N HIS A 615 -0.32 13.35 -13.23
CA HIS A 615 -0.99 13.78 -12.01
C HIS A 615 -2.30 14.52 -12.30
N ILE A 616 -3.29 14.29 -11.45
CA ILE A 616 -4.60 14.96 -11.44
C ILE A 616 -4.89 15.56 -10.06
N SER A 617 -3.86 16.11 -9.42
CA SER A 617 -3.87 16.54 -8.02
C SER A 617 -4.96 17.56 -7.71
N HIS A 618 -5.31 18.46 -8.65
CA HIS A 618 -6.42 19.42 -8.53
C HIS A 618 -7.81 18.78 -8.46
N LEU A 619 -7.90 17.44 -8.62
CA LEU A 619 -9.13 16.66 -8.45
C LEU A 619 -9.15 15.84 -7.14
N PHE A 620 -8.24 16.14 -6.20
CA PHE A 620 -8.24 15.55 -4.84
C PHE A 620 -9.64 15.61 -4.21
N ALA A 621 -10.35 16.71 -4.36
CA ALA A 621 -11.67 16.93 -3.82
C ALA A 621 -12.76 15.94 -4.29
N VAL A 622 -12.55 15.20 -5.41
CA VAL A 622 -13.41 14.11 -5.88
C VAL A 622 -13.02 12.81 -5.18
N HIS A 623 -11.71 12.46 -5.24
CA HIS A 623 -11.14 11.28 -4.58
C HIS A 623 -9.63 11.52 -4.31
N PRO A 624 -9.15 11.27 -3.07
CA PRO A 624 -9.81 10.66 -1.90
C PRO A 624 -10.69 11.63 -1.08
N GLY A 625 -10.67 12.93 -1.35
CA GLY A 625 -11.57 13.90 -0.73
C GLY A 625 -13.05 13.60 -1.01
N SER A 626 -13.93 14.43 -0.49
CA SER A 626 -15.39 14.27 -0.65
C SER A 626 -16.12 15.57 -0.99
N GLN A 627 -15.39 16.68 -1.17
CA GLN A 627 -15.93 18.02 -1.40
C GLN A 627 -16.67 18.13 -2.73
N ILE A 628 -16.25 17.36 -3.74
CA ILE A 628 -16.87 17.30 -5.07
C ILE A 628 -17.56 15.96 -5.24
N ASN A 629 -18.88 15.98 -5.36
CA ASN A 629 -19.70 14.80 -5.58
C ASN A 629 -20.99 15.12 -6.35
N LEU A 630 -21.61 14.09 -6.94
CA LEU A 630 -22.81 14.25 -7.78
C LEU A 630 -24.06 14.69 -7.01
N LEU A 631 -24.15 14.40 -5.70
CA LEU A 631 -25.35 14.66 -4.92
C LEU A 631 -25.41 16.07 -4.35
N GLN A 632 -24.25 16.66 -3.99
CA GLN A 632 -24.16 17.94 -3.30
C GLN A 632 -23.55 19.06 -4.16
N THR A 633 -22.62 18.71 -5.09
CA THR A 633 -21.90 19.68 -5.94
C THR A 633 -21.86 19.26 -7.42
N PRO A 634 -23.04 19.04 -8.05
CA PRO A 634 -23.11 18.45 -9.40
C PRO A 634 -22.39 19.28 -10.48
N GLU A 635 -22.36 20.61 -10.38
CA GLU A 635 -21.66 21.48 -11.33
C GLU A 635 -20.14 21.27 -11.28
N LEU A 636 -19.57 21.16 -10.06
CA LEU A 636 -18.15 20.85 -9.87
C LEU A 636 -17.83 19.43 -10.32
N ALA A 637 -18.73 18.47 -10.08
CA ALA A 637 -18.59 17.10 -10.53
C ALA A 637 -18.54 16.99 -12.06
N GLU A 638 -19.36 17.75 -12.77
CA GLU A 638 -19.32 17.81 -14.24
C GLU A 638 -18.01 18.48 -14.73
N ALA A 639 -17.55 19.55 -14.08
CA ALA A 639 -16.29 20.19 -14.42
C ALA A 639 -15.08 19.26 -14.18
N ALA A 640 -15.10 18.49 -13.09
CA ALA A 640 -14.08 17.48 -12.80
C ALA A 640 -14.05 16.38 -13.87
N SER A 641 -15.23 15.91 -14.32
CA SER A 641 -15.35 14.97 -15.43
C SER A 641 -14.70 15.50 -16.71
N LYS A 642 -14.94 16.78 -17.06
CA LYS A 642 -14.32 17.43 -18.22
C LYS A 642 -12.81 17.54 -18.07
N SER A 643 -12.31 17.82 -16.85
CA SER A 643 -10.86 17.88 -16.58
C SER A 643 -10.20 16.53 -16.85
N MET A 644 -10.79 15.43 -16.41
CA MET A 644 -10.27 14.09 -16.66
C MET A 644 -10.32 13.73 -18.16
N ASP A 645 -11.45 13.96 -18.82
CA ASP A 645 -11.59 13.68 -20.25
C ASP A 645 -10.55 14.48 -21.08
N TYR A 646 -10.26 15.72 -20.68
CA TYR A 646 -9.21 16.52 -21.30
C TYR A 646 -7.82 15.91 -21.09
N ARG A 647 -7.44 15.51 -19.84
CA ARG A 647 -6.18 14.82 -19.56
C ARG A 647 -5.99 13.58 -20.43
N ILE A 648 -7.03 12.73 -20.46
CA ILE A 648 -6.99 11.46 -21.20
C ILE A 648 -6.86 11.70 -22.70
N SER A 649 -7.58 12.68 -23.26
CA SER A 649 -7.51 13.00 -24.70
C SER A 649 -6.11 13.51 -25.15
N HIS A 650 -5.27 13.94 -24.20
CA HIS A 650 -3.88 14.36 -24.42
C HIS A 650 -2.84 13.32 -23.95
N GLY A 651 -3.26 12.06 -23.71
CA GLY A 651 -2.36 10.96 -23.38
C GLY A 651 -2.17 10.69 -21.88
N GLY A 652 -2.91 11.35 -21.01
CA GLY A 652 -2.87 11.14 -19.56
C GLY A 652 -3.29 9.72 -19.13
N GLY A 653 -3.01 9.39 -17.86
CA GLY A 653 -3.29 8.08 -17.30
C GLY A 653 -2.48 6.97 -17.96
N HIS A 654 -1.20 7.22 -18.29
CA HIS A 654 -0.31 6.24 -18.92
C HIS A 654 0.55 5.46 -17.91
N THR A 655 0.63 5.91 -16.66
CA THR A 655 1.32 5.21 -15.57
C THR A 655 0.38 4.28 -14.82
N GLY A 656 0.92 3.28 -14.13
CA GLY A 656 0.10 2.34 -13.35
C GLY A 656 -0.76 3.05 -12.31
N TRP A 657 -0.15 3.83 -11.41
CA TRP A 657 -0.86 4.57 -10.37
C TRP A 657 -1.78 5.68 -10.95
N GLY A 658 -1.38 6.32 -12.06
CA GLY A 658 -2.22 7.32 -12.71
C GLY A 658 -3.52 6.72 -13.25
N SER A 659 -3.47 5.54 -13.89
CA SER A 659 -4.66 4.79 -14.30
C SER A 659 -5.47 4.31 -13.10
N ALA A 660 -4.81 3.80 -12.05
CA ALA A 660 -5.48 3.33 -10.84
C ALA A 660 -6.24 4.46 -10.12
N TRP A 661 -5.68 5.67 -10.05
CA TRP A 661 -6.38 6.84 -9.49
C TRP A 661 -7.63 7.21 -10.31
N LEU A 662 -7.54 7.14 -11.64
CA LEU A 662 -8.67 7.43 -12.53
C LEU A 662 -9.84 6.44 -12.34
N ILE A 663 -9.60 5.19 -11.92
CA ILE A 663 -10.69 4.25 -11.60
C ILE A 663 -11.56 4.84 -10.49
N SER A 664 -10.95 5.24 -9.36
CA SER A 664 -11.67 5.84 -8.23
C SER A 664 -12.35 7.16 -8.58
N GLN A 665 -11.66 8.01 -9.36
CA GLN A 665 -12.20 9.31 -9.79
C GLN A 665 -13.47 9.13 -10.64
N TYR A 666 -13.40 8.32 -11.70
CA TYR A 666 -14.56 8.05 -12.54
C TYR A 666 -15.67 7.29 -11.79
N ALA A 667 -15.30 6.38 -10.88
CA ALA A 667 -16.29 5.69 -10.05
C ALA A 667 -17.09 6.65 -9.18
N ARG A 668 -16.42 7.64 -8.53
CA ARG A 668 -17.06 8.70 -7.72
C ARG A 668 -18.00 9.59 -8.53
N LEU A 669 -17.76 9.73 -9.82
CA LEU A 669 -18.61 10.49 -10.74
C LEU A 669 -19.64 9.60 -11.48
N HIS A 670 -19.85 8.37 -11.03
CA HIS A 670 -20.75 7.35 -11.58
C HIS A 670 -20.56 7.10 -13.10
N ARG A 671 -19.29 7.24 -13.58
CA ARG A 671 -18.94 6.97 -14.98
C ARG A 671 -18.35 5.57 -15.11
N ALA A 672 -19.22 4.57 -14.92
CA ALA A 672 -18.86 3.16 -14.82
C ALA A 672 -17.96 2.65 -15.97
N GLU A 673 -18.29 2.98 -17.22
CA GLU A 673 -17.52 2.51 -18.38
C GLU A 673 -16.12 3.17 -18.42
N LYS A 674 -16.00 4.44 -18.02
CA LYS A 674 -14.70 5.13 -17.92
C LYS A 674 -13.85 4.60 -16.78
N ALA A 675 -14.46 4.26 -15.65
CA ALA A 675 -13.78 3.57 -14.55
C ALA A 675 -13.25 2.21 -15.04
N LYS A 676 -14.10 1.43 -15.77
CA LYS A 676 -13.67 0.17 -16.36
C LYS A 676 -12.56 0.33 -17.41
N GLU A 677 -12.65 1.31 -18.32
CA GLU A 677 -11.58 1.61 -19.29
C GLU A 677 -10.24 1.89 -18.57
N SER A 678 -10.26 2.60 -17.44
CA SER A 678 -9.07 2.88 -16.64
C SER A 678 -8.53 1.61 -15.95
N LEU A 679 -9.43 0.77 -15.45
CA LEU A 679 -9.10 -0.54 -14.87
C LEU A 679 -8.48 -1.46 -15.93
N ASP A 680 -9.11 -1.57 -17.11
CA ASP A 680 -8.61 -2.36 -18.24
C ASP A 680 -7.19 -1.88 -18.63
N LYS A 681 -6.95 -0.58 -18.64
CA LYS A 681 -5.65 0.01 -18.96
C LYS A 681 -4.56 -0.38 -17.96
N VAL A 682 -4.87 -0.49 -16.66
CA VAL A 682 -3.92 -1.04 -15.68
C VAL A 682 -3.57 -2.48 -16.05
N LEU A 683 -4.57 -3.32 -16.35
CA LEU A 683 -4.37 -4.74 -16.67
C LEU A 683 -3.60 -4.94 -17.99
N GLU A 684 -3.86 -4.10 -19.00
CA GLU A 684 -3.21 -4.18 -20.30
C GLU A 684 -1.77 -3.65 -20.32
N LYS A 685 -1.47 -2.61 -19.52
CA LYS A 685 -0.22 -1.85 -19.68
C LYS A 685 0.72 -1.94 -18.50
N SER A 686 0.21 -2.23 -17.28
CA SER A 686 0.99 -2.09 -16.08
C SER A 686 1.27 -3.39 -15.33
N LEU A 687 0.71 -4.54 -15.76
CA LEU A 687 0.93 -5.82 -15.07
C LEU A 687 2.23 -6.50 -15.50
N ASN A 688 2.96 -7.00 -14.52
CA ASN A 688 4.04 -7.97 -14.66
C ASN A 688 3.50 -9.40 -14.55
N PRO A 689 4.28 -10.43 -14.92
CA PRO A 689 3.82 -11.82 -14.90
C PRO A 689 3.30 -12.29 -13.53
N ASN A 690 3.80 -11.75 -12.42
CA ASN A 690 3.36 -12.04 -11.04
C ASN A 690 2.28 -11.07 -10.51
N LEU A 691 1.65 -10.33 -11.38
CA LEU A 691 0.63 -9.29 -11.10
C LEU A 691 1.13 -8.07 -10.31
N PHE A 692 2.43 -7.92 -10.07
CA PHE A 692 2.96 -6.64 -9.63
C PHE A 692 2.73 -5.58 -10.71
N THR A 693 2.40 -4.36 -10.28
CA THR A 693 2.20 -3.22 -11.20
C THR A 693 3.51 -2.47 -11.44
N GLN A 694 3.52 -1.62 -12.44
CA GLN A 694 4.67 -0.77 -12.76
C GLN A 694 4.23 0.65 -13.11
N CYS A 695 5.15 1.59 -12.85
CA CYS A 695 4.99 2.99 -13.27
C CYS A 695 5.43 3.26 -14.73
N PRO A 696 6.44 2.66 -15.38
CA PRO A 696 7.59 1.83 -15.04
C PRO A 696 8.75 2.61 -14.36
N PRO A 697 9.75 1.98 -13.66
CA PRO A 697 9.80 0.57 -13.30
C PRO A 697 8.76 0.16 -12.25
N PHE A 698 8.92 -1.02 -11.62
CA PHE A 698 8.01 -1.54 -10.59
C PHE A 698 7.73 -0.55 -9.47
N GLN A 699 6.46 -0.33 -9.22
CA GLN A 699 5.89 0.34 -8.04
C GLN A 699 4.61 -0.40 -7.64
N ILE A 700 4.37 -0.52 -6.33
CA ILE A 700 3.26 -1.33 -5.80
C ILE A 700 1.95 -0.57 -5.69
N ASP A 701 2.00 0.76 -5.72
CA ASP A 701 0.87 1.66 -5.47
C ASP A 701 -0.36 1.37 -6.34
N ALA A 702 -0.16 1.08 -7.63
CA ALA A 702 -1.27 0.75 -8.52
C ALA A 702 -1.95 -0.60 -8.19
N ASN A 703 -1.28 -1.55 -7.54
CA ASN A 703 -1.93 -2.75 -7.00
C ASN A 703 -2.98 -2.37 -5.96
N PHE A 704 -2.62 -1.52 -5.00
CA PHE A 704 -3.51 -1.04 -3.95
C PHE A 704 -4.60 -0.11 -4.50
N GLY A 705 -4.22 0.84 -5.36
CA GLY A 705 -5.15 1.76 -6.01
C GLY A 705 -6.20 1.05 -6.86
N THR A 706 -5.83 -0.04 -7.54
CA THR A 706 -6.78 -0.88 -8.32
C THR A 706 -7.80 -1.55 -7.42
N THR A 707 -7.37 -2.11 -6.29
CA THR A 707 -8.27 -2.72 -5.29
C THR A 707 -9.25 -1.69 -4.73
N ALA A 708 -8.75 -0.50 -4.35
CA ALA A 708 -9.60 0.60 -3.88
C ALA A 708 -10.55 1.07 -4.97
N GLY A 709 -10.09 1.19 -6.22
CA GLY A 709 -10.90 1.58 -7.37
C GLY A 709 -12.06 0.62 -7.65
N ILE A 710 -11.80 -0.69 -7.61
CA ILE A 710 -12.86 -1.71 -7.74
C ILE A 710 -13.87 -1.57 -6.58
N ALA A 711 -13.39 -1.35 -5.34
CA ALA A 711 -14.28 -1.11 -4.20
C ALA A 711 -15.16 0.13 -4.41
N GLU A 712 -14.60 1.25 -4.89
CA GLU A 712 -15.36 2.49 -5.21
C GLU A 712 -16.37 2.30 -6.35
N MET A 713 -16.12 1.41 -7.31
CA MET A 713 -17.11 1.07 -8.34
C MET A 713 -18.33 0.36 -7.76
N LEU A 714 -18.16 -0.41 -6.67
CA LEU A 714 -19.16 -1.28 -6.07
C LEU A 714 -19.87 -0.66 -4.87
N LEU A 715 -19.16 0.13 -4.05
CA LEU A 715 -19.66 0.69 -2.80
C LEU A 715 -19.04 2.06 -2.53
N GLN A 716 -19.85 3.07 -2.33
CA GLN A 716 -19.42 4.40 -1.89
C GLN A 716 -20.17 4.85 -0.65
N SER A 717 -19.52 5.67 0.19
CA SER A 717 -20.11 6.20 1.42
C SER A 717 -19.52 7.56 1.82
N HIS A 718 -18.98 8.31 0.86
CA HIS A 718 -18.30 9.59 1.12
C HIS A 718 -19.24 10.79 1.31
N VAL A 719 -20.52 10.65 0.97
CA VAL A 719 -21.51 11.72 1.13
C VAL A 719 -22.10 11.67 2.53
N TYR A 720 -21.95 12.77 3.29
CA TYR A 720 -22.57 12.95 4.61
C TYR A 720 -23.62 14.05 4.52
N GLU A 721 -24.84 13.74 4.92
CA GLU A 721 -25.96 14.69 4.92
C GLU A 721 -27.04 14.27 5.93
N GLN A 722 -27.72 15.22 6.52
CA GLN A 722 -28.78 14.96 7.50
C GLN A 722 -28.32 14.01 8.64
N ASP A 723 -27.12 14.24 9.15
CA ASP A 723 -26.47 13.47 10.22
C ASP A 723 -26.25 11.98 9.92
N ALA A 724 -26.21 11.60 8.63
CA ALA A 724 -25.99 10.23 8.20
C ALA A 724 -25.08 10.13 6.98
N TYR A 725 -24.31 9.06 6.90
CA TYR A 725 -23.60 8.69 5.67
C TYR A 725 -24.57 8.03 4.67
N THR A 726 -24.44 8.41 3.40
CA THR A 726 -25.16 7.81 2.29
C THR A 726 -24.38 6.62 1.74
N ILE A 727 -24.88 5.41 1.97
CA ILE A 727 -24.32 4.17 1.43
C ILE A 727 -24.87 3.98 0.02
N GLN A 728 -24.02 4.16 -0.98
CA GLN A 728 -24.37 4.03 -2.39
C GLN A 728 -24.01 2.63 -2.87
N LEU A 729 -25.01 1.84 -3.27
CA LEU A 729 -24.85 0.46 -3.71
C LEU A 729 -24.73 0.40 -5.22
N LEU A 730 -23.68 -0.27 -5.73
CA LEU A 730 -23.35 -0.44 -7.15
C LEU A 730 -23.37 0.87 -7.95
N PRO A 731 -22.80 1.99 -7.41
CA PRO A 731 -22.95 3.31 -8.01
C PRO A 731 -22.29 3.42 -9.38
N SER A 732 -21.30 2.57 -9.67
CA SER A 732 -20.50 2.62 -10.90
C SER A 732 -20.28 1.21 -11.48
N LEU A 733 -21.35 0.39 -11.52
CA LEU A 733 -21.31 -0.97 -12.06
C LEU A 733 -21.24 -0.94 -13.60
N PRO A 734 -20.18 -1.46 -14.26
CA PRO A 734 -20.10 -1.51 -15.72
C PRO A 734 -21.12 -2.47 -16.32
N ALA A 735 -21.63 -2.14 -17.50
CA ALA A 735 -22.61 -2.98 -18.20
C ALA A 735 -22.10 -4.41 -18.51
N GLY A 736 -20.77 -4.57 -18.63
CA GLY A 736 -20.13 -5.87 -18.83
C GLY A 736 -20.14 -6.78 -17.59
N TRP A 737 -20.31 -6.24 -16.39
CA TRP A 737 -20.37 -7.00 -15.13
C TRP A 737 -21.82 -7.38 -14.81
N LYS A 738 -22.40 -8.26 -15.64
CA LYS A 738 -23.82 -8.61 -15.57
C LYS A 738 -24.20 -9.29 -14.26
N ASN A 739 -23.38 -10.22 -13.80
CA ASN A 739 -23.62 -10.98 -12.57
C ASN A 739 -22.41 -10.84 -11.67
N GLY A 740 -22.63 -10.86 -10.36
CA GLY A 740 -21.56 -10.86 -9.39
C GLY A 740 -22.06 -10.62 -7.98
N LYS A 741 -21.09 -10.64 -7.06
CA LYS A 741 -21.33 -10.36 -5.65
C LYS A 741 -20.07 -9.81 -5.00
N PHE A 742 -20.25 -9.03 -3.96
CA PHE A 742 -19.20 -8.75 -2.97
C PHE A 742 -19.74 -8.95 -1.55
N SER A 743 -18.85 -9.25 -0.62
CA SER A 743 -19.19 -9.36 0.79
C SER A 743 -18.16 -8.65 1.67
N GLY A 744 -18.62 -8.14 2.82
CA GLY A 744 -17.79 -7.65 3.89
C GLY A 744 -17.05 -6.35 3.63
N LEU A 745 -17.39 -5.59 2.56
CA LEU A 745 -16.87 -4.24 2.37
C LEU A 745 -17.39 -3.30 3.47
N LYS A 746 -16.56 -2.32 3.85
CA LYS A 746 -16.92 -1.35 4.87
C LYS A 746 -17.45 -0.05 4.27
N ALA A 747 -18.37 0.59 4.99
CA ALA A 747 -18.82 1.93 4.71
C ALA A 747 -18.61 2.83 5.94
N ARG A 748 -18.40 4.13 5.68
CA ARG A 748 -18.27 5.16 6.72
C ARG A 748 -19.51 5.15 7.63
N GLY A 749 -19.32 5.46 8.88
CA GLY A 749 -20.35 5.31 9.91
C GLY A 749 -20.36 3.94 10.57
N GLY A 750 -19.40 3.07 10.24
CA GLY A 750 -19.24 1.75 10.85
C GLY A 750 -20.26 0.72 10.35
N PHE A 751 -20.39 0.59 9.06
CA PHE A 751 -21.24 -0.42 8.43
C PHE A 751 -20.41 -1.45 7.67
N GLU A 752 -20.92 -2.69 7.62
CA GLU A 752 -20.40 -3.78 6.80
C GLU A 752 -21.46 -4.15 5.77
N VAL A 753 -21.06 -4.23 4.49
CA VAL A 753 -21.98 -4.29 3.36
C VAL A 753 -21.66 -5.49 2.49
N SER A 754 -22.72 -6.20 2.07
CA SER A 754 -22.68 -7.29 1.08
C SER A 754 -23.78 -7.11 0.07
N VAL A 755 -23.48 -7.35 -1.22
CA VAL A 755 -24.44 -7.18 -2.33
C VAL A 755 -24.27 -8.30 -3.34
N GLU A 756 -25.40 -8.78 -3.91
CA GLU A 756 -25.44 -9.65 -5.08
C GLU A 756 -26.28 -8.99 -6.19
N TRP A 757 -25.82 -9.12 -7.43
CA TRP A 757 -26.57 -8.61 -8.59
C TRP A 757 -26.62 -9.65 -9.72
N LYS A 758 -27.72 -9.59 -10.50
CA LYS A 758 -27.96 -10.41 -11.70
C LYS A 758 -28.45 -9.52 -12.81
N ASP A 759 -27.96 -9.75 -14.02
CA ASP A 759 -28.27 -8.94 -15.21
C ASP A 759 -28.12 -7.42 -14.98
N GLY A 760 -27.12 -7.03 -14.18
CA GLY A 760 -26.84 -5.64 -13.83
C GLY A 760 -27.79 -5.03 -12.79
N VAL A 761 -28.68 -5.83 -12.18
CA VAL A 761 -29.65 -5.38 -11.17
C VAL A 761 -29.36 -6.04 -9.83
N MET A 762 -29.38 -5.24 -8.74
CA MET A 762 -29.23 -5.75 -7.38
C MET A 762 -30.38 -6.72 -7.04
N VAL A 763 -30.05 -7.96 -6.65
CA VAL A 763 -31.01 -8.98 -6.22
C VAL A 763 -30.98 -9.21 -4.71
N TYR A 764 -29.88 -8.88 -4.05
CA TYR A 764 -29.72 -8.96 -2.60
C TYR A 764 -28.77 -7.85 -2.11
N ALA A 765 -29.10 -7.28 -0.96
CA ALA A 765 -28.17 -6.44 -0.20
C ALA A 765 -28.33 -6.68 1.31
N GLU A 766 -27.21 -6.64 2.00
CA GLU A 766 -27.15 -6.71 3.47
C GLU A 766 -26.25 -5.60 3.99
N ILE A 767 -26.74 -4.84 4.98
CA ILE A 767 -25.97 -3.80 5.69
C ILE A 767 -26.05 -4.08 7.16
N LYS A 768 -24.92 -4.40 7.78
CA LYS A 768 -24.79 -4.66 9.22
C LYS A 768 -24.21 -3.44 9.93
N SER A 769 -24.88 -2.94 10.94
CA SER A 769 -24.38 -1.84 11.76
C SER A 769 -23.41 -2.34 12.82
N LEU A 770 -22.23 -1.76 12.88
CA LEU A 770 -21.21 -2.07 13.88
C LEU A 770 -21.19 -1.06 15.03
N LEU A 771 -21.69 0.17 14.79
CA LEU A 771 -21.62 1.28 15.74
C LEU A 771 -22.99 1.74 16.25
N GLY A 772 -24.07 1.56 15.50
CA GLY A 772 -25.40 2.03 15.84
C GLY A 772 -25.74 3.42 15.28
N ASN A 773 -25.09 3.81 14.20
CA ASN A 773 -25.25 5.13 13.60
C ASN A 773 -26.44 5.19 12.64
N PRO A 774 -26.97 6.40 12.36
CA PRO A 774 -27.92 6.63 11.28
C PRO A 774 -27.28 6.29 9.93
N PHE A 775 -28.10 5.84 8.97
CA PHE A 775 -27.68 5.51 7.61
C PHE A 775 -28.74 5.85 6.58
N ARG A 776 -28.27 6.05 5.34
CA ARG A 776 -29.13 6.23 4.17
C ARG A 776 -28.63 5.30 3.08
N VAL A 777 -29.51 4.69 2.34
CA VAL A 777 -29.16 3.79 1.23
C VAL A 777 -29.61 4.40 -0.07
N TRP A 778 -28.67 4.57 -0.98
CA TRP A 778 -28.91 5.08 -2.33
C TRP A 778 -28.63 3.98 -3.35
N TYR A 779 -29.56 3.80 -4.31
CA TYR A 779 -29.43 2.84 -5.39
C TYR A 779 -30.16 3.34 -6.63
N GLN A 780 -29.52 3.27 -7.81
CA GLN A 780 -30.09 3.66 -9.12
C GLN A 780 -30.78 5.04 -9.11
N GLY A 781 -30.12 6.06 -8.56
CA GLY A 781 -30.60 7.44 -8.63
C GLY A 781 -31.58 7.84 -7.53
N GLN A 782 -31.90 6.96 -6.59
CA GLN A 782 -32.88 7.25 -5.53
C GLN A 782 -32.48 6.71 -4.16
N TYR A 783 -32.97 7.33 -3.10
CA TYR A 783 -32.90 6.79 -1.75
C TYR A 783 -33.95 5.70 -1.58
N ILE A 784 -33.52 4.51 -1.18
CA ILE A 784 -34.38 3.33 -0.94
C ILE A 784 -34.58 3.04 0.54
N GLU A 785 -33.77 3.60 1.42
CA GLU A 785 -33.87 3.48 2.87
C GLU A 785 -33.27 4.69 3.57
N THR A 786 -33.82 5.06 4.71
CA THR A 786 -33.28 6.07 5.63
C THR A 786 -33.73 5.72 7.04
N GLY A 787 -32.79 5.66 8.00
CA GLY A 787 -33.15 5.36 9.37
C GLY A 787 -31.97 5.15 10.30
N ASN A 788 -32.24 4.65 11.48
CA ASN A 788 -31.26 4.25 12.47
C ASN A 788 -31.16 2.73 12.52
N LEU A 789 -29.97 2.21 12.45
CA LEU A 789 -29.72 0.77 12.57
C LEU A 789 -28.89 0.52 13.83
N GLU A 790 -29.53 -0.03 14.87
CA GLU A 790 -28.88 -0.32 16.15
C GLU A 790 -27.62 -1.18 15.96
N LYS A 791 -26.65 -1.00 16.84
CA LYS A 791 -25.42 -1.79 16.85
C LYS A 791 -25.69 -3.30 16.85
N GLY A 792 -25.06 -4.01 15.91
CA GLY A 792 -25.21 -5.47 15.74
C GLY A 792 -26.45 -5.87 14.95
N LYS A 793 -27.34 -4.94 14.57
CA LYS A 793 -28.49 -5.22 13.69
C LYS A 793 -28.10 -5.14 12.22
N THR A 794 -28.95 -5.78 11.41
CA THR A 794 -28.75 -5.90 9.97
C THR A 794 -30.01 -5.44 9.23
N TRP A 795 -29.84 -4.57 8.26
CA TRP A 795 -30.84 -4.28 7.23
C TRP A 795 -30.63 -5.19 6.04
N LYS A 796 -31.73 -5.67 5.46
CA LYS A 796 -31.71 -6.54 4.28
C LYS A 796 -32.70 -6.09 3.23
N TRP A 797 -32.27 -6.21 1.99
CA TRP A 797 -33.10 -5.98 0.82
C TRP A 797 -33.05 -7.20 -0.11
N ASN A 798 -34.22 -7.63 -0.60
CA ASN A 798 -34.38 -8.72 -1.57
C ASN A 798 -35.34 -8.24 -2.65
N SER A 799 -35.00 -8.42 -3.92
CA SER A 799 -35.89 -8.11 -5.06
C SER A 799 -36.83 -9.26 -5.33
#